data_b29b87e0f5063458d51d4e4a1569808e
#
_entry.id   b29b87e0f5063458d51d4e4a1569808e
#
_cell.length_a   1.000
_cell.length_b   1.000
_cell.length_c   1.000
_cell.angle_alpha   90.00
_cell.angle_beta   90.00
_cell.angle_gamma   90.00
#
_symmetry.space_group_name_H-M   'P 1'
#
loop_
_entity.id
_entity.type
_entity.pdbx_description
1 polymer ?
#
loop_
_entity_poly.entity_id
_entity_poly.type
_entity_poly.pdbx_seq_one_letter_code
_entity_poly.pdbx_strand_id
1 'polypeptide(L)'
;MFGSKPFNKEQEPDKSSLNLRINLFFFSTFVIFCVIIVRLAVIQFVEGPNLTEVETSRDTKNVPLASIRGIIYAAGGEEIAYNTSVQSIYITLTSEYTAKVTDKATRKTTLTEEAKAKSDALASQLAADFAAYGDKETPQLSQQDIIDLLDLDFKKYSGYMARRIKAGLTEREVAYFMEHKDKYPGLTIVEESQRHYDKDTVAVQTVGYIKPFRSSDSLSIYQNIRNAMKNNPVAGLSYKDDEFVGFYGLELQYQRELRGQNGYQVISVNPQNMAEKIEKVVPPVKGNNLWMTINKSIQLKTEQAITEQIRWLHSHAVQGKTHPYALTGYAVAMEVDTGNIVAMASIPDYDTNVWTADKLDPAVWKQIETNYLNGTITAISSGSSGHDMRSVLFLGSTIKPLSVLIGLKEGFFTTTSTYIDKGITYFGKDDKSSVRNSSSHVYGPMDPAEAIEKSSNVFMIDMVGQKLYKKYQDQGLQVWDKYMKEFGLGVSTQSGLPKESEGQINYMNIKAAGSAQAALVYASFGQQGSYTVLQLAQYASTLANEGERIKPQLVSKITDAAGNTVKEFGREVLNTAPFDKAYWNEVIKGMSSKVSAFEDFPYDFARKTGTSQQQAKGVLRDNGVFIAFAPRENPKLAVAVVIPEGGFGSNSAAPVARKIFDAYDWEYGLDGVPKKNVKSPAGEQDTAVQ
;
A
#
# COMPACT_ATOMS: atom_id res chain seq x y z
N MET A 1 -119.52 -31.26 52.51
CA MET A 1 -119.08 -32.56 52.03
C MET A 1 -118.42 -32.44 50.69
N PHE A 2 -117.31 -33.02 50.60
CA PHE A 2 -116.49 -33.16 49.40
C PHE A 2 -115.92 -31.93 48.72
N GLY A 3 -114.62 -31.65 48.98
CA GLY A 3 -113.75 -30.76 48.32
C GLY A 3 -113.15 -31.28 47.02
N SER A 4 -112.99 -30.45 46.10
CA SER A 4 -112.17 -30.74 44.88
C SER A 4 -110.96 -29.76 44.86
N LYS A 5 -109.77 -30.31 44.82
CA LYS A 5 -108.54 -29.58 44.63
C LYS A 5 -108.37 -29.03 43.23
N PRO A 6 -107.77 -27.88 43.02
CA PRO A 6 -107.54 -27.35 41.67
C PRO A 6 -106.25 -27.96 41.07
N PHE A 7 -106.28 -28.20 39.78
CA PHE A 7 -105.21 -28.69 38.90
C PHE A 7 -104.10 -27.61 38.76
N ASN A 8 -102.84 -28.02 38.89
CA ASN A 8 -101.65 -27.22 38.57
C ASN A 8 -101.56 -27.01 37.04
N LYS A 9 -101.47 -25.74 36.60
CA LYS A 9 -101.06 -25.43 35.24
C LYS A 9 -99.57 -25.63 35.13
N GLU A 10 -99.09 -26.53 34.28
CA GLU A 10 -97.71 -26.67 33.82
C GLU A 10 -97.39 -25.35 33.03
N GLN A 11 -96.29 -24.74 33.43
CA GLN A 11 -95.70 -23.59 32.69
C GLN A 11 -94.94 -24.18 31.48
N GLU A 12 -95.42 -23.88 30.25
CA GLU A 12 -94.62 -24.07 29.02
C GLU A 12 -93.33 -23.34 29.09
N PRO A 13 -92.21 -23.90 28.69
CA PRO A 13 -90.87 -23.23 28.67
C PRO A 13 -90.98 -22.08 27.62
N ASP A 14 -90.52 -20.93 28.04
CA ASP A 14 -90.44 -19.69 27.26
C ASP A 14 -89.63 -19.86 25.98
N LYS A 15 -90.31 -20.14 24.83
CA LYS A 15 -89.65 -20.35 23.51
C LYS A 15 -88.94 -19.09 23.00
N SER A 16 -89.15 -17.90 23.58
CA SER A 16 -88.45 -16.68 23.19
C SER A 16 -87.05 -16.60 23.63
N SER A 17 -86.74 -17.12 24.83
CA SER A 17 -85.36 -17.14 25.37
C SER A 17 -84.47 -18.17 24.68
N LEU A 18 -85.04 -19.27 24.17
CA LEU A 18 -84.28 -20.32 23.41
C LEU A 18 -83.91 -19.79 22.02
N ASN A 19 -84.85 -19.15 21.32
CA ASN A 19 -84.59 -18.56 20.01
C ASN A 19 -83.59 -17.41 20.09
N LEU A 20 -83.56 -16.61 21.15
CA LEU A 20 -82.55 -15.59 21.35
C LEU A 20 -81.17 -16.19 21.54
N ARG A 21 -81.04 -17.28 22.31
CA ARG A 21 -79.77 -17.95 22.53
C ARG A 21 -79.26 -18.62 21.25
N ILE A 22 -80.15 -19.22 20.48
CA ILE A 22 -79.83 -19.85 19.18
C ILE A 22 -79.37 -18.77 18.18
N ASN A 23 -80.13 -17.66 18.09
CA ASN A 23 -79.70 -16.55 17.21
C ASN A 23 -78.43 -15.89 17.64
N LEU A 24 -78.16 -15.76 18.94
CA LEU A 24 -76.88 -15.26 19.46
C LEU A 24 -75.73 -16.21 19.14
N PHE A 25 -75.96 -17.54 19.26
CA PHE A 25 -74.97 -18.54 18.86
C PHE A 25 -74.64 -18.49 17.37
N PHE A 26 -75.65 -18.43 16.50
CA PHE A 26 -75.42 -18.29 15.06
C PHE A 26 -74.76 -16.98 14.71
N PHE A 27 -75.15 -15.89 15.36
CA PHE A 27 -74.49 -14.59 15.15
C PHE A 27 -73.02 -14.60 15.61
N SER A 28 -72.73 -15.18 16.78
CA SER A 28 -71.34 -15.32 17.26
C SER A 28 -70.51 -16.19 16.33
N THR A 29 -71.06 -17.32 15.85
CA THR A 29 -70.39 -18.19 14.88
C THR A 29 -70.17 -17.48 13.55
N PHE A 30 -71.13 -16.70 13.08
CA PHE A 30 -70.96 -15.88 11.87
C PHE A 30 -69.87 -14.82 12.04
N VAL A 31 -69.85 -14.11 13.17
CA VAL A 31 -68.79 -13.13 13.47
C VAL A 31 -67.39 -13.79 13.51
N ILE A 32 -67.25 -14.98 14.15
CA ILE A 32 -66.00 -15.71 14.17
C ILE A 32 -65.58 -16.11 12.75
N PHE A 33 -66.54 -16.56 11.92
CA PHE A 33 -66.26 -16.93 10.53
C PHE A 33 -65.81 -15.69 9.72
N CYS A 34 -66.48 -14.53 9.91
CA CYS A 34 -66.05 -13.29 9.28
C CYS A 34 -64.63 -12.87 9.69
N VAL A 35 -64.29 -12.98 10.99
CA VAL A 35 -62.92 -12.70 11.49
C VAL A 35 -61.91 -13.62 10.87
N ILE A 36 -62.22 -14.92 10.77
CA ILE A 36 -61.35 -15.93 10.13
C ILE A 36 -61.13 -15.59 8.64
N ILE A 37 -62.23 -15.30 7.92
CA ILE A 37 -62.13 -14.93 6.49
C ILE A 37 -61.31 -13.64 6.30
N VAL A 38 -61.53 -12.62 7.12
CA VAL A 38 -60.73 -11.40 7.06
C VAL A 38 -59.27 -11.67 7.38
N ARG A 39 -58.99 -12.48 8.41
CA ARG A 39 -57.62 -12.87 8.75
C ARG A 39 -56.94 -13.70 7.64
N LEU A 40 -57.64 -14.61 7.02
CA LEU A 40 -57.16 -15.38 5.87
C LEU A 40 -56.88 -14.44 4.67
N ALA A 41 -57.75 -13.49 4.40
CA ALA A 41 -57.55 -12.52 3.35
C ALA A 41 -56.33 -11.65 3.62
N VAL A 42 -56.12 -11.19 4.87
CA VAL A 42 -54.90 -10.43 5.27
C VAL A 42 -53.65 -11.30 5.10
N ILE A 43 -53.67 -12.55 5.55
CA ILE A 43 -52.55 -13.46 5.37
C ILE A 43 -52.24 -13.69 3.88
N GLN A 44 -53.30 -13.88 3.06
CA GLN A 44 -53.15 -14.22 1.65
C GLN A 44 -52.74 -13.02 0.76
N PHE A 45 -53.33 -11.85 0.99
CA PHE A 45 -53.12 -10.68 0.11
C PHE A 45 -52.15 -9.62 0.65
N VAL A 46 -52.00 -9.52 1.98
CA VAL A 46 -51.12 -8.51 2.60
C VAL A 46 -49.80 -9.16 3.10
N GLU A 47 -49.89 -10.27 3.82
CA GLU A 47 -48.71 -10.98 4.37
C GLU A 47 -48.15 -12.01 3.39
N GLY A 48 -48.99 -12.57 2.48
CA GLY A 48 -48.60 -13.60 1.53
C GLY A 48 -47.43 -13.28 0.66
N PRO A 49 -47.36 -12.13 0.01
CA PRO A 49 -46.19 -11.75 -0.79
C PRO A 49 -44.88 -11.74 0.04
N ASN A 50 -44.92 -11.16 1.25
CA ASN A 50 -43.78 -11.14 2.17
C ASN A 50 -43.41 -12.54 2.69
N LEU A 51 -44.41 -13.38 2.98
CA LEU A 51 -44.18 -14.77 3.41
C LEU A 51 -43.61 -15.61 2.28
N THR A 52 -44.05 -15.43 1.05
CA THR A 52 -43.53 -16.09 -0.14
C THR A 52 -42.08 -15.62 -0.41
N GLU A 53 -41.80 -14.33 -0.25
CA GLU A 53 -40.45 -13.80 -0.38
C GLU A 53 -39.50 -14.38 0.69
N VAL A 54 -39.97 -14.50 1.94
CA VAL A 54 -39.21 -15.11 3.04
C VAL A 54 -39.01 -16.60 2.81
N GLU A 55 -40.00 -17.33 2.30
CA GLU A 55 -39.91 -18.74 1.96
C GLU A 55 -38.92 -18.95 0.78
N THR A 56 -39.07 -18.20 -0.29
CA THR A 56 -38.15 -18.23 -1.44
C THR A 56 -36.73 -17.86 -1.03
N SER A 57 -36.55 -16.88 -0.12
CA SER A 57 -35.24 -16.51 0.41
C SER A 57 -34.61 -17.54 1.33
N ARG A 58 -35.41 -18.43 1.95
CA ARG A 58 -34.90 -19.59 2.73
C ARG A 58 -34.39 -20.69 1.82
N ASP A 59 -35.05 -20.90 0.68
CA ASP A 59 -34.71 -21.96 -0.27
C ASP A 59 -33.67 -21.54 -1.31
N THR A 60 -33.30 -20.27 -1.36
CA THR A 60 -32.25 -19.78 -2.27
C THR A 60 -31.12 -19.10 -1.53
N LYS A 61 -29.91 -19.24 -2.05
CA LYS A 61 -28.68 -18.61 -1.54
C LYS A 61 -27.95 -17.88 -2.65
N ASN A 62 -27.39 -16.73 -2.30
CA ASN A 62 -26.53 -15.98 -3.20
C ASN A 62 -25.08 -16.39 -2.96
N VAL A 63 -24.43 -16.94 -3.98
CA VAL A 63 -23.00 -17.28 -3.97
C VAL A 63 -22.26 -16.25 -4.80
N PRO A 64 -21.37 -15.43 -4.21
CA PRO A 64 -20.65 -14.40 -4.94
C PRO A 64 -19.66 -14.99 -5.95
N LEU A 65 -19.59 -14.39 -7.12
CA LEU A 65 -18.61 -14.65 -8.17
C LEU A 65 -17.56 -13.52 -8.12
N ALA A 66 -16.29 -13.86 -7.95
CA ALA A 66 -15.22 -12.88 -7.87
C ALA A 66 -15.07 -12.11 -9.18
N SER A 67 -14.88 -10.80 -9.08
CA SER A 67 -14.52 -9.96 -10.22
C SER A 67 -13.04 -10.15 -10.60
N ILE A 68 -12.70 -9.82 -11.84
CA ILE A 68 -11.32 -9.75 -12.29
C ILE A 68 -10.75 -8.39 -11.89
N ARG A 69 -9.65 -8.39 -11.15
CA ARG A 69 -8.97 -7.17 -10.70
C ARG A 69 -8.38 -6.41 -11.89
N GLY A 70 -8.39 -5.09 -11.87
CA GLY A 70 -7.81 -4.23 -12.91
C GLY A 70 -6.28 -4.38 -13.01
N ILE A 71 -5.73 -4.02 -14.14
CA ILE A 71 -4.30 -4.06 -14.43
C ILE A 71 -3.63 -2.77 -13.92
N ILE A 72 -2.40 -2.87 -13.46
CA ILE A 72 -1.53 -1.72 -13.16
C ILE A 72 -0.47 -1.64 -14.25
N TYR A 73 -0.49 -0.55 -15.01
CA TYR A 73 0.45 -0.27 -16.07
C TYR A 73 1.53 0.71 -15.63
N ALA A 74 2.75 0.57 -16.12
CA ALA A 74 3.76 1.62 -16.10
C ALA A 74 3.38 2.78 -17.04
N ALA A 75 4.13 3.87 -17.01
CA ALA A 75 3.89 5.04 -17.86
C ALA A 75 3.97 4.72 -19.36
N GLY A 76 4.79 3.75 -19.76
CA GLY A 76 4.95 3.28 -21.13
C GLY A 76 3.88 2.31 -21.60
N GLY A 77 3.01 1.83 -20.72
CA GLY A 77 1.97 0.86 -21.03
C GLY A 77 2.34 -0.59 -20.73
N GLU A 78 3.50 -0.84 -20.12
CA GLU A 78 3.92 -2.18 -19.71
C GLU A 78 3.07 -2.64 -18.50
N GLU A 79 2.67 -3.90 -18.51
CA GLU A 79 1.89 -4.50 -17.43
C GLU A 79 2.79 -4.82 -16.24
N ILE A 80 2.58 -4.13 -15.13
CA ILE A 80 3.35 -4.33 -13.89
C ILE A 80 2.63 -5.27 -12.92
N ALA A 81 1.32 -5.16 -12.83
CA ALA A 81 0.50 -6.13 -12.10
C ALA A 81 -0.73 -6.45 -12.95
N TYR A 82 -0.88 -7.71 -13.30
CA TYR A 82 -1.87 -8.20 -14.27
C TYR A 82 -2.48 -9.52 -13.79
N ASN A 83 -3.43 -10.03 -14.55
CA ASN A 83 -4.09 -11.29 -14.19
C ASN A 83 -4.01 -12.26 -15.35
N THR A 84 -3.76 -13.53 -15.01
CA THR A 84 -3.88 -14.65 -15.96
C THR A 84 -5.07 -15.53 -15.57
N SER A 85 -5.65 -16.17 -16.57
CA SER A 85 -6.65 -17.21 -16.33
C SER A 85 -5.96 -18.48 -15.88
N VAL A 86 -6.45 -19.07 -14.80
CA VAL A 86 -6.00 -20.36 -14.28
C VAL A 86 -7.19 -21.25 -14.02
N GLN A 87 -7.00 -22.56 -14.21
CA GLN A 87 -8.00 -23.57 -13.86
C GLN A 87 -7.81 -23.97 -12.40
N SER A 88 -8.91 -24.04 -11.65
CA SER A 88 -8.92 -24.38 -10.21
C SER A 88 -9.91 -25.49 -9.95
N ILE A 89 -9.57 -26.42 -9.06
CA ILE A 89 -10.47 -27.47 -8.58
C ILE A 89 -11.26 -26.99 -7.38
N TYR A 90 -12.58 -27.15 -7.49
CA TYR A 90 -13.55 -26.95 -6.43
C TYR A 90 -14.30 -28.26 -6.13
N ILE A 91 -14.65 -28.46 -4.86
CA ILE A 91 -15.50 -29.56 -4.42
C ILE A 91 -16.71 -28.98 -3.68
N THR A 92 -17.91 -29.31 -4.16
CA THR A 92 -19.17 -29.11 -3.46
C THR A 92 -19.44 -30.36 -2.67
N LEU A 93 -19.53 -30.26 -1.32
CA LEU A 93 -19.77 -31.41 -0.46
C LEU A 93 -21.19 -31.93 -0.64
N THR A 94 -21.31 -33.25 -0.76
CA THR A 94 -22.59 -33.98 -0.73
C THR A 94 -22.84 -34.56 0.66
N SER A 95 -24.04 -35.05 0.90
CA SER A 95 -24.43 -35.66 2.18
C SER A 95 -23.57 -36.89 2.56
N GLU A 96 -22.99 -37.58 1.58
CA GLU A 96 -22.13 -38.74 1.80
C GLU A 96 -20.78 -38.42 2.47
N TYR A 97 -20.30 -37.16 2.36
CA TYR A 97 -19.08 -36.68 3.04
C TYR A 97 -19.37 -35.98 4.37
N THR A 98 -20.63 -35.61 4.62
CA THR A 98 -20.99 -34.69 5.71
C THR A 98 -22.01 -35.27 6.69
N ALA A 99 -22.47 -36.51 6.50
CA ALA A 99 -23.41 -37.15 7.41
C ALA A 99 -22.85 -37.16 8.84
N LYS A 100 -23.64 -36.66 9.80
CA LYS A 100 -23.25 -36.54 11.20
C LYS A 100 -24.16 -37.37 12.11
N VAL A 101 -23.59 -37.89 13.18
CA VAL A 101 -24.30 -38.58 14.25
C VAL A 101 -24.02 -37.86 15.57
N THR A 102 -25.07 -37.72 16.39
CA THR A 102 -24.95 -37.12 17.73
C THR A 102 -24.97 -38.25 18.76
N ASP A 103 -23.88 -38.39 19.48
CA ASP A 103 -23.80 -39.29 20.62
C ASP A 103 -24.74 -38.81 21.74
N LYS A 104 -25.70 -39.67 22.11
CA LYS A 104 -26.73 -39.34 23.10
C LYS A 104 -26.16 -39.14 24.52
N ALA A 105 -25.03 -39.78 24.84
CA ALA A 105 -24.42 -39.73 26.17
C ALA A 105 -23.56 -38.46 26.33
N THR A 106 -22.74 -38.15 25.33
CA THR A 106 -21.80 -37.02 25.38
C THR A 106 -22.36 -35.75 24.74
N ARG A 107 -23.48 -35.79 24.04
CA ARG A 107 -24.06 -34.72 23.20
C ARG A 107 -23.11 -34.17 22.13
N LYS A 108 -22.04 -34.90 21.82
CA LYS A 108 -21.08 -34.52 20.80
C LYS A 108 -21.56 -34.99 19.43
N THR A 109 -21.59 -34.07 18.49
CA THR A 109 -21.91 -34.37 17.08
C THR A 109 -20.62 -34.59 16.30
N THR A 110 -20.46 -35.76 15.68
CA THR A 110 -19.29 -36.13 14.87
C THR A 110 -19.76 -36.67 13.52
N LEU A 111 -18.86 -36.71 12.54
CA LEU A 111 -19.13 -37.39 11.28
C LEU A 111 -19.43 -38.87 11.56
N THR A 112 -20.31 -39.49 10.76
CA THR A 112 -20.49 -40.94 10.75
C THR A 112 -19.18 -41.60 10.28
N GLU A 113 -18.93 -42.83 10.72
CA GLU A 113 -17.73 -43.57 10.28
C GLU A 113 -17.67 -43.72 8.76
N GLU A 114 -18.83 -43.88 8.10
CA GLU A 114 -18.93 -43.95 6.65
C GLU A 114 -18.54 -42.62 5.98
N ALA A 115 -19.08 -41.48 6.45
CA ALA A 115 -18.77 -40.18 5.90
C ALA A 115 -17.30 -39.81 6.10
N LYS A 116 -16.74 -40.17 7.27
CA LYS A 116 -15.31 -39.98 7.56
C LYS A 116 -14.43 -40.80 6.63
N ALA A 117 -14.73 -42.10 6.46
CA ALA A 117 -13.98 -42.97 5.56
C ALA A 117 -14.02 -42.50 4.12
N LYS A 118 -15.18 -42.00 3.63
CA LYS A 118 -15.29 -41.42 2.28
C LYS A 118 -14.51 -40.14 2.11
N SER A 119 -14.54 -39.23 3.09
CA SER A 119 -13.77 -37.96 3.01
C SER A 119 -12.27 -38.21 3.12
N ASP A 120 -11.84 -39.15 3.96
CA ASP A 120 -10.42 -39.54 4.07
C ASP A 120 -9.92 -40.20 2.77
N ALA A 121 -10.75 -41.06 2.13
CA ALA A 121 -10.44 -41.67 0.83
C ALA A 121 -10.36 -40.62 -0.29
N LEU A 122 -11.30 -39.68 -0.35
CA LEU A 122 -11.29 -38.58 -1.31
C LEU A 122 -10.02 -37.75 -1.17
N ALA A 123 -9.66 -37.35 0.06
CA ALA A 123 -8.47 -36.55 0.31
C ALA A 123 -7.17 -37.29 -0.04
N SER A 124 -7.10 -38.59 0.30
CA SER A 124 -5.95 -39.44 -0.05
C SER A 124 -5.78 -39.59 -1.56
N GLN A 125 -6.90 -39.85 -2.27
CA GLN A 125 -6.87 -39.97 -3.74
C GLN A 125 -6.46 -38.66 -4.42
N LEU A 126 -7.04 -37.52 -4.01
CA LEU A 126 -6.65 -36.21 -4.56
C LEU A 126 -5.16 -35.88 -4.33
N ALA A 127 -4.64 -36.18 -3.12
CA ALA A 127 -3.22 -35.99 -2.82
C ALA A 127 -2.33 -36.85 -3.73
N ALA A 128 -2.68 -38.10 -3.95
CA ALA A 128 -1.96 -39.01 -4.84
C ALA A 128 -1.99 -38.52 -6.30
N ASP A 129 -3.14 -38.04 -6.77
CA ASP A 129 -3.30 -37.56 -8.14
C ASP A 129 -2.56 -36.24 -8.37
N PHE A 130 -2.60 -35.31 -7.42
CA PHE A 130 -1.79 -34.09 -7.49
C PHE A 130 -0.29 -34.40 -7.51
N ALA A 131 0.18 -35.37 -6.75
CA ALA A 131 1.56 -35.82 -6.77
C ALA A 131 1.96 -36.49 -8.11
N ALA A 132 1.02 -37.20 -8.74
CA ALA A 132 1.25 -37.91 -10.02
C ALA A 132 1.22 -37.00 -11.24
N TYR A 133 0.30 -36.03 -11.30
CA TYR A 133 -0.01 -35.22 -12.45
C TYR A 133 0.37 -33.74 -12.31
N GLY A 134 0.58 -33.27 -11.07
CA GLY A 134 0.96 -31.89 -10.77
C GLY A 134 2.40 -31.56 -11.10
N ASP A 135 2.74 -30.28 -10.97
CA ASP A 135 4.10 -29.81 -11.10
C ASP A 135 4.93 -30.24 -9.88
N LYS A 136 6.08 -30.85 -10.15
CA LYS A 136 6.99 -31.35 -9.10
C LYS A 136 7.77 -30.24 -8.39
N GLU A 137 7.85 -29.05 -8.98
CA GLU A 137 8.53 -27.89 -8.43
C GLU A 137 7.66 -27.13 -7.42
N THR A 138 6.34 -27.36 -7.42
CA THR A 138 5.40 -26.74 -6.48
C THR A 138 5.19 -27.62 -5.24
N PRO A 139 5.00 -27.01 -4.04
CA PRO A 139 4.66 -27.77 -2.83
C PRO A 139 3.41 -28.63 -3.04
N GLN A 140 3.54 -29.92 -2.80
CA GLN A 140 2.44 -30.86 -2.96
C GLN A 140 1.47 -30.78 -1.76
N LEU A 141 0.17 -30.84 -2.03
CA LEU A 141 -0.86 -30.91 -1.00
C LEU A 141 -0.86 -32.30 -0.36
N SER A 142 -0.69 -32.35 0.95
CA SER A 142 -0.85 -33.60 1.71
C SER A 142 -2.33 -33.96 1.89
N GLN A 143 -2.61 -35.21 2.24
CA GLN A 143 -3.96 -35.62 2.60
C GLN A 143 -4.58 -34.77 3.70
N GLN A 144 -3.80 -34.39 4.72
CA GLN A 144 -4.27 -33.52 5.81
C GLN A 144 -4.59 -32.11 5.35
N ASP A 145 -3.78 -31.54 4.45
CA ASP A 145 -4.06 -30.21 3.88
C ASP A 145 -5.42 -30.23 3.13
N ILE A 146 -5.70 -31.29 2.39
CA ILE A 146 -6.96 -31.45 1.65
C ILE A 146 -8.15 -31.61 2.61
N ILE A 147 -8.03 -32.40 3.69
CA ILE A 147 -9.05 -32.51 4.72
C ILE A 147 -9.37 -31.16 5.36
N ASP A 148 -8.33 -30.36 5.66
CA ASP A 148 -8.49 -29.03 6.22
C ASP A 148 -9.18 -28.05 5.24
N LEU A 149 -8.90 -28.19 3.92
CA LEU A 149 -9.54 -27.42 2.86
C LEU A 149 -11.01 -27.82 2.63
N LEU A 150 -11.36 -29.09 2.81
CA LEU A 150 -12.75 -29.58 2.70
C LEU A 150 -13.67 -28.97 3.77
N ASP A 151 -13.13 -28.53 4.91
CA ASP A 151 -13.89 -27.87 5.99
C ASP A 151 -15.17 -28.65 6.37
N LEU A 152 -15.03 -29.96 6.68
CA LEU A 152 -16.12 -30.87 6.97
C LEU A 152 -16.98 -30.48 8.18
N ASP A 153 -16.45 -29.62 9.04
CA ASP A 153 -17.13 -29.04 10.20
C ASP A 153 -17.93 -27.76 9.87
N PHE A 154 -17.87 -27.27 8.64
CA PHE A 154 -18.52 -26.03 8.20
C PHE A 154 -18.10 -24.79 9.01
N LYS A 155 -16.83 -24.73 9.45
CA LYS A 155 -16.29 -23.60 10.21
C LYS A 155 -16.03 -22.37 9.34
N LYS A 156 -15.69 -22.59 8.05
CA LYS A 156 -15.33 -21.57 7.08
C LYS A 156 -16.39 -21.37 6.01
N TYR A 157 -17.00 -22.46 5.53
CA TYR A 157 -17.94 -22.46 4.41
C TYR A 157 -19.27 -23.10 4.76
N SER A 158 -20.37 -22.53 4.27
CA SER A 158 -21.69 -23.17 4.35
C SER A 158 -21.76 -24.41 3.44
N GLY A 159 -22.72 -25.30 3.69
CA GLY A 159 -22.86 -26.56 2.96
C GLY A 159 -22.98 -26.38 1.43
N TYR A 160 -23.72 -25.38 1.00
CA TYR A 160 -23.94 -25.07 -0.43
C TYR A 160 -22.75 -24.42 -1.14
N MET A 161 -21.74 -23.97 -0.42
CA MET A 161 -20.55 -23.34 -1.02
C MET A 161 -19.56 -24.40 -1.45
N ALA A 162 -19.02 -24.28 -2.67
CA ALA A 162 -17.91 -25.10 -3.12
C ALA A 162 -16.60 -24.69 -2.41
N ARG A 163 -15.74 -25.68 -2.10
CA ARG A 163 -14.42 -25.49 -1.48
C ARG A 163 -13.35 -25.51 -2.55
N ARG A 164 -12.52 -24.48 -2.61
CA ARG A 164 -11.34 -24.50 -3.48
C ARG A 164 -10.28 -25.42 -2.89
N ILE A 165 -9.92 -26.46 -3.60
CA ILE A 165 -8.90 -27.44 -3.18
C ILE A 165 -7.54 -27.04 -3.73
N LYS A 166 -7.45 -26.72 -5.02
CA LYS A 166 -6.20 -26.31 -5.66
C LYS A 166 -6.47 -25.27 -6.75
N ALA A 167 -5.69 -24.20 -6.77
CA ALA A 167 -5.64 -23.22 -7.87
C ALA A 167 -4.43 -23.50 -8.77
N GLY A 168 -4.47 -22.99 -10.01
CA GLY A 168 -3.34 -23.08 -10.94
C GLY A 168 -3.02 -24.52 -11.35
N LEU A 169 -4.03 -25.27 -11.78
CA LEU A 169 -3.86 -26.62 -12.31
C LEU A 169 -2.99 -26.59 -13.56
N THR A 170 -2.10 -27.56 -13.69
CA THR A 170 -1.40 -27.86 -14.91
C THR A 170 -2.35 -28.43 -15.98
N GLU A 171 -2.02 -28.30 -17.26
CA GLU A 171 -2.80 -28.91 -18.34
C GLU A 171 -3.00 -30.45 -18.14
N ARG A 172 -2.00 -31.13 -17.58
CA ARG A 172 -2.06 -32.56 -17.27
C ARG A 172 -3.07 -32.87 -16.17
N GLU A 173 -3.13 -32.04 -15.12
CA GLU A 173 -4.12 -32.18 -14.05
C GLU A 173 -5.52 -31.89 -14.57
N VAL A 174 -5.70 -30.84 -15.36
CA VAL A 174 -6.99 -30.51 -15.97
C VAL A 174 -7.48 -31.67 -16.84
N ALA A 175 -6.64 -32.19 -17.73
CA ALA A 175 -7.00 -33.34 -18.58
C ALA A 175 -7.40 -34.57 -17.75
N TYR A 176 -6.59 -34.92 -16.75
CA TYR A 176 -6.85 -36.06 -15.87
C TYR A 176 -8.17 -35.93 -15.11
N PHE A 177 -8.42 -34.81 -14.45
CA PHE A 177 -9.63 -34.60 -13.66
C PHE A 177 -10.90 -34.46 -14.52
N MET A 178 -10.78 -33.93 -15.73
CA MET A 178 -11.90 -33.91 -16.67
C MET A 178 -12.27 -35.30 -17.16
N GLU A 179 -11.28 -36.14 -17.48
CA GLU A 179 -11.49 -37.54 -17.92
C GLU A 179 -12.05 -38.42 -16.80
N HIS A 180 -11.65 -38.14 -15.54
CA HIS A 180 -12.00 -38.96 -14.40
C HIS A 180 -13.02 -38.32 -13.45
N LYS A 181 -13.80 -37.36 -13.95
CA LYS A 181 -14.74 -36.57 -13.14
C LYS A 181 -15.72 -37.45 -12.31
N ASP A 182 -16.11 -38.57 -12.85
CA ASP A 182 -17.05 -39.53 -12.21
C ASP A 182 -16.47 -40.13 -10.91
N LYS A 183 -15.15 -40.15 -10.77
CA LYS A 183 -14.49 -40.62 -9.53
C LYS A 183 -14.58 -39.64 -8.37
N TYR A 184 -14.94 -38.37 -8.64
CA TYR A 184 -14.91 -37.28 -7.67
C TYR A 184 -16.27 -36.57 -7.59
N PRO A 185 -17.27 -37.12 -6.87
CA PRO A 185 -18.57 -36.47 -6.71
C PRO A 185 -18.45 -35.06 -6.16
N GLY A 186 -19.10 -34.12 -6.86
CA GLY A 186 -19.05 -32.69 -6.49
C GLY A 186 -17.85 -31.93 -6.96
N LEU A 187 -16.89 -32.57 -7.67
CA LEU A 187 -15.75 -31.89 -8.26
C LEU A 187 -16.16 -31.05 -9.46
N THR A 188 -15.70 -29.81 -9.49
CA THR A 188 -15.82 -28.90 -10.63
C THR A 188 -14.49 -28.21 -10.90
N ILE A 189 -14.14 -28.04 -12.17
CA ILE A 189 -13.01 -27.21 -12.59
C ILE A 189 -13.58 -25.86 -12.98
N VAL A 190 -13.07 -24.81 -12.37
CA VAL A 190 -13.51 -23.43 -12.57
C VAL A 190 -12.34 -22.59 -13.05
N GLU A 191 -12.57 -21.78 -14.07
CA GLU A 191 -11.61 -20.79 -14.51
C GLU A 191 -11.62 -19.61 -13.55
N GLU A 192 -10.46 -19.30 -12.97
CA GLU A 192 -10.24 -18.20 -12.04
C GLU A 192 -9.18 -17.24 -12.56
N SER A 193 -9.19 -16.06 -12.00
CA SER A 193 -8.18 -15.04 -12.26
C SER A 193 -7.12 -15.08 -11.17
N GLN A 194 -5.86 -15.29 -11.55
CA GLN A 194 -4.70 -15.22 -10.64
C GLN A 194 -3.91 -13.94 -10.89
N ARG A 195 -3.58 -13.22 -9.82
CA ARG A 195 -2.76 -12.01 -9.87
C ARG A 195 -1.29 -12.36 -10.09
N HIS A 196 -0.64 -11.64 -10.99
CA HIS A 196 0.80 -11.72 -11.23
C HIS A 196 1.42 -10.33 -11.18
N TYR A 197 2.70 -10.29 -10.83
CA TYR A 197 3.53 -9.09 -10.84
C TYR A 197 4.68 -9.29 -11.81
N ASP A 198 5.16 -8.18 -12.41
CA ASP A 198 6.24 -8.19 -13.38
C ASP A 198 7.48 -8.91 -12.79
N LYS A 199 8.04 -9.84 -13.57
CA LYS A 199 9.22 -10.63 -13.19
C LYS A 199 10.48 -9.79 -12.99
N ASP A 200 10.53 -8.59 -13.61
CA ASP A 200 11.67 -7.67 -13.48
C ASP A 200 11.63 -6.86 -12.15
N THR A 201 10.70 -7.18 -11.26
CA THR A 201 10.56 -6.58 -9.90
C THR A 201 10.40 -5.06 -9.88
N VAL A 202 9.71 -4.48 -10.87
CA VAL A 202 9.56 -3.03 -11.06
C VAL A 202 8.80 -2.37 -9.92
N ALA A 203 9.44 -1.47 -9.18
CA ALA A 203 8.84 -0.65 -8.12
C ALA A 203 7.97 -1.44 -7.13
N VAL A 204 8.40 -2.64 -6.75
CA VAL A 204 7.57 -3.65 -6.06
C VAL A 204 6.94 -3.13 -4.76
N GLN A 205 7.67 -2.35 -3.97
CA GLN A 205 7.13 -1.80 -2.73
C GLN A 205 6.14 -0.66 -2.97
N THR A 206 6.21 0.02 -4.11
CA THR A 206 5.27 1.08 -4.51
C THR A 206 3.99 0.47 -5.08
N VAL A 207 4.10 -0.50 -5.97
CA VAL A 207 2.97 -1.28 -6.48
C VAL A 207 2.25 -1.97 -5.31
N GLY A 208 3.02 -2.57 -4.42
CA GLY A 208 2.50 -3.27 -3.26
C GLY A 208 2.01 -4.67 -3.59
N TYR A 209 1.18 -5.22 -2.71
CA TYR A 209 0.76 -6.62 -2.80
C TYR A 209 -0.64 -6.84 -2.26
N ILE A 210 -1.17 -8.02 -2.57
CA ILE A 210 -2.50 -8.48 -2.17
C ILE A 210 -2.41 -9.57 -1.08
N LYS A 211 -3.49 -9.73 -0.32
CA LYS A 211 -3.69 -10.85 0.64
C LYS A 211 -5.13 -11.32 0.60
N PRO A 212 -5.43 -12.56 1.03
CA PRO A 212 -6.80 -13.00 1.22
C PRO A 212 -7.56 -12.08 2.18
N PHE A 213 -8.82 -11.76 1.86
CA PHE A 213 -9.67 -10.88 2.68
C PHE A 213 -9.77 -11.37 4.13
N ARG A 214 -9.86 -12.68 4.37
CA ARG A 214 -9.84 -13.28 5.73
C ARG A 214 -8.60 -12.92 6.56
N SER A 215 -7.48 -12.59 5.92
CA SER A 215 -6.20 -12.24 6.56
C SER A 215 -5.94 -10.73 6.63
N SER A 216 -6.96 -9.90 6.33
CA SER A 216 -6.81 -8.45 6.18
C SER A 216 -7.37 -7.63 7.33
N ASP A 217 -7.73 -8.27 8.46
CA ASP A 217 -8.35 -7.62 9.63
C ASP A 217 -7.47 -6.60 10.35
N SER A 218 -6.17 -6.58 10.07
CA SER A 218 -5.27 -5.54 10.61
C SER A 218 -5.50 -4.15 10.00
N LEU A 219 -6.25 -4.06 8.90
CA LEU A 219 -6.54 -2.81 8.20
C LEU A 219 -7.97 -2.33 8.48
N SER A 220 -8.11 -1.11 8.96
CA SER A 220 -9.42 -0.50 9.32
C SER A 220 -10.41 -0.46 8.15
N ILE A 221 -9.94 -0.29 6.92
CA ILE A 221 -10.78 -0.32 5.73
C ILE A 221 -11.54 -1.65 5.63
N TYR A 222 -10.88 -2.79 5.87
CA TYR A 222 -11.50 -4.12 5.77
C TYR A 222 -12.34 -4.46 7.00
N GLN A 223 -11.97 -3.98 8.19
CA GLN A 223 -12.83 -4.06 9.38
C GLN A 223 -14.17 -3.33 9.14
N ASN A 224 -14.13 -2.13 8.57
CA ASN A 224 -15.32 -1.35 8.24
C ASN A 224 -16.19 -2.07 7.19
N ILE A 225 -15.58 -2.66 6.16
CA ILE A 225 -16.28 -3.45 5.15
C ILE A 225 -16.96 -4.67 5.79
N ARG A 226 -16.27 -5.44 6.65
CA ARG A 226 -16.86 -6.59 7.37
C ARG A 226 -18.04 -6.17 8.23
N ASN A 227 -17.93 -5.05 8.93
CA ASN A 227 -19.03 -4.54 9.75
C ASN A 227 -20.23 -4.11 8.90
N ALA A 228 -19.98 -3.47 7.76
CA ALA A 228 -21.04 -3.12 6.81
C ALA A 228 -21.73 -4.35 6.22
N MET A 229 -20.97 -5.39 5.86
CA MET A 229 -21.50 -6.67 5.36
C MET A 229 -22.40 -7.40 6.37
N LYS A 230 -22.04 -7.35 7.67
CA LYS A 230 -22.88 -7.91 8.74
C LYS A 230 -24.23 -7.22 8.87
N ASN A 231 -24.25 -5.90 8.66
CA ASN A 231 -25.43 -5.07 8.87
C ASN A 231 -26.34 -4.98 7.63
N ASN A 232 -25.78 -5.09 6.45
CA ASN A 232 -26.52 -5.02 5.18
C ASN A 232 -25.76 -5.78 4.06
N PRO A 233 -25.85 -7.10 4.02
CA PRO A 233 -25.20 -7.92 3.00
C PRO A 233 -25.89 -7.71 1.65
N VAL A 234 -25.31 -6.90 0.78
CA VAL A 234 -25.77 -6.75 -0.61
C VAL A 234 -25.09 -7.82 -1.45
N ALA A 235 -25.89 -8.71 -2.05
CA ALA A 235 -25.38 -9.70 -2.98
C ALA A 235 -24.59 -9.03 -4.12
N GLY A 236 -23.47 -9.65 -4.52
CA GLY A 236 -22.58 -9.11 -5.57
C GLY A 236 -21.60 -8.04 -5.11
N LEU A 237 -21.89 -7.33 -4.02
CA LEU A 237 -20.96 -6.35 -3.42
C LEU A 237 -20.18 -6.93 -2.25
N SER A 238 -20.59 -8.10 -1.74
CA SER A 238 -19.94 -8.77 -0.63
C SER A 238 -18.55 -9.26 -1.00
N TYR A 239 -17.60 -9.11 -0.09
CA TYR A 239 -16.27 -9.71 -0.22
C TYR A 239 -16.31 -11.18 0.16
N LYS A 240 -15.60 -12.02 -0.60
CA LYS A 240 -15.39 -13.42 -0.23
C LYS A 240 -14.17 -13.53 0.69
N ASP A 241 -14.19 -14.47 1.64
CA ASP A 241 -13.07 -14.65 2.58
C ASP A 241 -11.76 -15.05 1.88
N ASP A 242 -11.85 -15.80 0.79
CA ASP A 242 -10.73 -16.24 -0.04
C ASP A 242 -10.38 -15.27 -1.19
N GLU A 243 -11.16 -14.20 -1.37
CA GLU A 243 -10.87 -13.14 -2.35
C GLU A 243 -9.60 -12.39 -1.97
N PHE A 244 -8.69 -12.20 -2.94
CA PHE A 244 -7.49 -11.39 -2.73
C PHE A 244 -7.80 -9.90 -2.82
N VAL A 245 -7.35 -9.16 -1.83
CA VAL A 245 -7.55 -7.70 -1.69
C VAL A 245 -6.22 -6.99 -1.53
N GLY A 246 -6.13 -5.73 -1.97
CA GLY A 246 -4.93 -4.92 -1.81
C GLY A 246 -4.56 -4.73 -0.34
N PHE A 247 -3.32 -5.04 0.02
CA PHE A 247 -2.86 -4.98 1.40
C PHE A 247 -1.81 -3.90 1.65
N TYR A 248 -1.06 -3.51 0.61
CA TYR A 248 -0.04 -2.47 0.66
C TYR A 248 0.10 -1.75 -0.70
N GLY A 249 0.77 -0.60 -0.72
CA GLY A 249 1.07 0.16 -1.94
C GLY A 249 -0.15 0.63 -2.72
N LEU A 250 -0.02 0.75 -4.04
CA LEU A 250 -1.10 1.13 -4.95
C LEU A 250 -2.24 0.10 -4.96
N GLU A 251 -1.92 -1.18 -4.76
CA GLU A 251 -2.92 -2.24 -4.62
C GLU A 251 -3.93 -1.94 -3.50
N LEU A 252 -3.47 -1.37 -2.37
CA LEU A 252 -4.34 -0.96 -1.26
C LEU A 252 -4.96 0.42 -1.51
N GLN A 253 -4.17 1.39 -1.95
CA GLN A 253 -4.62 2.76 -2.15
C GLN A 253 -5.79 2.84 -3.13
N TYR A 254 -5.73 2.05 -4.21
CA TYR A 254 -6.75 1.99 -5.26
C TYR A 254 -7.57 0.70 -5.21
N GLN A 255 -7.75 0.13 -4.01
CA GLN A 255 -8.50 -1.12 -3.83
C GLN A 255 -9.91 -1.07 -4.44
N ARG A 256 -10.60 0.06 -4.33
CA ARG A 256 -11.99 0.22 -4.82
C ARG A 256 -12.05 0.21 -6.34
N GLU A 257 -11.11 0.90 -6.96
CA GLU A 257 -11.01 1.02 -8.43
C GLU A 257 -10.55 -0.30 -9.04
N LEU A 258 -9.49 -0.89 -8.49
CA LEU A 258 -8.89 -2.12 -9.00
C LEU A 258 -9.79 -3.35 -8.83
N ARG A 259 -10.55 -3.43 -7.74
CA ARG A 259 -11.31 -4.64 -7.41
C ARG A 259 -12.45 -4.93 -8.38
N GLY A 260 -13.15 -3.91 -8.88
CA GLY A 260 -14.40 -4.07 -9.61
C GLY A 260 -15.59 -4.46 -8.72
N GLN A 261 -16.59 -5.13 -9.29
CA GLN A 261 -17.77 -5.57 -8.58
C GLN A 261 -17.99 -7.07 -8.77
N ASN A 262 -18.14 -7.79 -7.67
CA ASN A 262 -18.47 -9.21 -7.73
C ASN A 262 -19.85 -9.41 -8.35
N GLY A 263 -19.96 -10.44 -9.19
CA GLY A 263 -21.25 -11.01 -9.57
C GLY A 263 -21.77 -11.97 -8.50
N TYR A 264 -22.85 -12.66 -8.80
CA TYR A 264 -23.37 -13.71 -7.92
C TYR A 264 -24.23 -14.73 -8.68
N GLN A 265 -24.30 -15.93 -8.11
CA GLN A 265 -25.23 -16.96 -8.51
C GLN A 265 -26.32 -17.11 -7.45
N VAL A 266 -27.57 -17.21 -7.87
CA VAL A 266 -28.68 -17.63 -7.03
C VAL A 266 -28.81 -19.13 -7.13
N ILE A 267 -28.62 -19.82 -6.01
CA ILE A 267 -28.64 -21.28 -5.94
C ILE A 267 -29.82 -21.69 -5.06
N SER A 268 -30.66 -22.61 -5.53
CA SER A 268 -31.65 -23.26 -4.68
C SER A 268 -30.95 -24.28 -3.78
N VAL A 269 -31.40 -24.38 -2.53
CA VAL A 269 -30.82 -25.30 -1.54
C VAL A 269 -31.89 -26.21 -0.94
N ASN A 270 -31.50 -27.45 -0.62
CA ASN A 270 -32.38 -28.40 0.09
C ASN A 270 -32.47 -28.07 1.60
N PRO A 271 -33.34 -28.76 2.37
CA PRO A 271 -33.48 -28.54 3.81
C PRO A 271 -32.20 -28.75 4.62
N GLN A 272 -31.22 -29.48 4.09
CA GLN A 272 -29.88 -29.66 4.68
C GLN A 272 -28.92 -28.57 4.30
N ASN A 273 -29.39 -27.48 3.62
CA ASN A 273 -28.60 -26.34 3.15
C ASN A 273 -27.49 -26.72 2.13
N MET A 274 -27.76 -27.76 1.32
CA MET A 274 -26.89 -28.21 0.23
C MET A 274 -27.42 -27.71 -1.10
N ALA A 275 -26.52 -27.39 -2.06
CA ALA A 275 -26.90 -26.86 -3.37
C ALA A 275 -27.66 -27.88 -4.22
N GLU A 276 -28.76 -27.48 -4.86
CA GLU A 276 -29.55 -28.26 -5.79
C GLU A 276 -29.46 -27.79 -7.24
N LYS A 277 -29.69 -26.47 -7.45
CA LYS A 277 -29.76 -25.90 -8.80
C LYS A 277 -29.35 -24.43 -8.81
N ILE A 278 -28.73 -24.00 -9.90
CA ILE A 278 -28.47 -22.58 -10.18
C ILE A 278 -29.69 -21.96 -10.88
N GLU A 279 -30.34 -21.01 -10.23
CA GLU A 279 -31.55 -20.35 -10.73
C GLU A 279 -31.23 -19.12 -11.57
N LYS A 280 -30.17 -18.37 -11.18
CA LYS A 280 -29.77 -17.13 -11.85
C LYS A 280 -28.27 -16.88 -11.72
N VAL A 281 -27.69 -16.27 -12.75
CA VAL A 281 -26.29 -15.80 -12.73
C VAL A 281 -26.28 -14.29 -13.07
N VAL A 282 -25.64 -13.51 -12.20
CA VAL A 282 -25.31 -12.11 -12.47
C VAL A 282 -23.80 -12.03 -12.64
N PRO A 283 -23.27 -11.67 -13.82
CA PRO A 283 -21.84 -11.67 -14.07
C PRO A 283 -21.13 -10.57 -13.26
N PRO A 284 -19.85 -10.77 -12.89
CA PRO A 284 -19.05 -9.75 -12.26
C PRO A 284 -18.67 -8.64 -13.25
N VAL A 285 -18.36 -7.43 -12.71
CA VAL A 285 -17.82 -6.31 -13.46
C VAL A 285 -16.34 -6.19 -13.16
N LYS A 286 -15.49 -6.23 -14.19
CA LYS A 286 -14.03 -6.10 -14.07
C LYS A 286 -13.65 -4.76 -13.44
N GLY A 287 -12.58 -4.75 -12.63
CA GLY A 287 -12.01 -3.55 -12.06
C GLY A 287 -11.36 -2.63 -13.09
N ASN A 288 -11.21 -1.37 -12.72
CA ASN A 288 -10.55 -0.36 -13.52
C ASN A 288 -9.03 -0.55 -13.51
N ASN A 289 -8.37 -0.17 -14.60
CA ASN A 289 -6.93 -0.23 -14.74
C ASN A 289 -6.30 1.07 -14.24
N LEU A 290 -5.11 0.98 -13.63
CA LEU A 290 -4.29 2.12 -13.22
C LEU A 290 -3.12 2.32 -14.19
N TRP A 291 -2.83 3.57 -14.52
CA TRP A 291 -1.67 3.98 -15.28
C TRP A 291 -0.75 4.77 -14.36
N MET A 292 0.37 4.15 -13.98
CA MET A 292 1.36 4.82 -13.13
C MET A 292 2.09 5.92 -13.88
N THR A 293 2.69 6.84 -13.12
CA THR A 293 3.66 7.82 -13.64
C THR A 293 5.08 7.25 -13.70
N ILE A 294 5.34 6.13 -13.01
CA ILE A 294 6.63 5.44 -13.01
C ILE A 294 6.91 4.88 -14.40
N ASN A 295 8.06 5.24 -14.97
CA ASN A 295 8.57 4.68 -16.21
C ASN A 295 9.41 3.43 -15.90
N LYS A 296 9.07 2.29 -16.52
CA LYS A 296 9.75 1.00 -16.26
C LYS A 296 11.27 1.08 -16.49
N SER A 297 11.72 1.69 -17.58
CA SER A 297 13.14 1.79 -17.92
C SER A 297 13.91 2.64 -16.91
N ILE A 298 13.38 3.81 -16.52
CA ILE A 298 14.00 4.69 -15.52
C ILE A 298 14.03 4.00 -14.16
N GLN A 299 12.96 3.31 -13.77
CA GLN A 299 12.86 2.58 -12.50
C GLN A 299 13.93 1.49 -12.41
N LEU A 300 14.01 0.61 -13.40
CA LEU A 300 14.99 -0.50 -13.42
C LEU A 300 16.43 0.01 -13.40
N LYS A 301 16.73 1.09 -14.16
CA LYS A 301 18.06 1.72 -14.13
C LYS A 301 18.37 2.34 -12.77
N THR A 302 17.37 2.89 -12.08
CA THR A 302 17.51 3.42 -10.72
C THR A 302 17.82 2.31 -9.72
N GLU A 303 17.08 1.20 -9.76
CA GLU A 303 17.27 0.03 -8.90
C GLU A 303 18.65 -0.62 -9.13
N GLN A 304 19.01 -0.78 -10.39
CA GLN A 304 20.34 -1.27 -10.77
C GLN A 304 21.45 -0.33 -10.26
N ALA A 305 21.31 0.98 -10.44
CA ALA A 305 22.31 1.96 -10.01
C ALA A 305 22.54 1.92 -8.50
N ILE A 306 21.48 1.78 -7.69
CA ILE A 306 21.59 1.63 -6.24
C ILE A 306 22.33 0.33 -5.89
N THR A 307 21.92 -0.79 -6.50
CA THR A 307 22.53 -2.11 -6.25
C THR A 307 24.01 -2.14 -6.59
N GLU A 308 24.38 -1.61 -7.75
CA GLU A 308 25.78 -1.51 -8.19
C GLU A 308 26.60 -0.60 -7.27
N GLN A 309 26.03 0.54 -6.85
CA GLN A 309 26.68 1.48 -5.97
C GLN A 309 26.96 0.89 -4.58
N ILE A 310 26.01 0.14 -4.03
CA ILE A 310 26.20 -0.59 -2.76
C ILE A 310 27.36 -1.60 -2.89
N ARG A 311 27.40 -2.38 -3.96
CA ARG A 311 28.51 -3.33 -4.21
C ARG A 311 29.85 -2.61 -4.35
N TRP A 312 29.84 -1.48 -5.03
CA TRP A 312 31.05 -0.66 -5.19
C TRP A 312 31.56 -0.14 -3.83
N LEU A 313 30.69 0.35 -2.96
CA LEU A 313 31.03 0.82 -1.62
C LEU A 313 31.60 -0.26 -0.71
N HIS A 314 31.22 -1.52 -0.91
CA HIS A 314 31.79 -2.67 -0.16
C HIS A 314 33.24 -2.97 -0.54
N SER A 315 33.63 -2.72 -1.79
CA SER A 315 34.91 -3.14 -2.35
C SER A 315 35.91 -1.99 -2.57
N HIS A 316 35.45 -0.75 -2.66
CA HIS A 316 36.29 0.41 -2.94
C HIS A 316 36.37 1.34 -1.73
N ALA A 317 37.61 1.64 -1.33
CA ALA A 317 37.86 2.55 -0.20
C ALA A 317 37.62 4.01 -0.61
N VAL A 318 36.78 4.72 0.13
CA VAL A 318 36.61 6.17 0.06
C VAL A 318 37.33 6.79 1.24
N GLN A 319 38.29 7.65 1.00
CA GLN A 319 39.17 8.22 2.05
C GLN A 319 39.78 7.13 2.98
N GLY A 320 40.20 6.03 2.38
CA GLY A 320 40.86 4.90 3.09
C GLY A 320 39.89 3.97 3.84
N LYS A 321 38.58 4.12 3.68
CA LYS A 321 37.58 3.25 4.33
C LYS A 321 36.56 2.70 3.31
N THR A 322 36.28 1.40 3.39
CA THR A 322 35.14 0.78 2.71
C THR A 322 33.90 0.88 3.58
N HIS A 323 32.73 0.72 2.95
CA HIS A 323 31.42 0.84 3.61
C HIS A 323 30.64 -0.50 3.55
N PRO A 324 31.10 -1.57 4.23
CA PRO A 324 30.51 -2.92 4.13
C PRO A 324 29.11 -3.01 4.79
N TYR A 325 28.70 -1.98 5.51
CA TYR A 325 27.38 -1.90 6.18
C TYR A 325 26.37 -1.07 5.38
N ALA A 326 26.74 -0.52 4.24
CA ALA A 326 25.78 0.05 3.30
C ALA A 326 24.99 -1.07 2.63
N LEU A 327 23.84 -1.44 3.19
CA LEU A 327 23.03 -2.59 2.76
C LEU A 327 21.77 -2.18 2.02
N THR A 328 21.36 -0.93 2.15
CA THR A 328 20.13 -0.40 1.58
C THR A 328 20.39 0.91 0.84
N GLY A 329 19.52 1.22 -0.11
CA GLY A 329 19.52 2.49 -0.79
C GLY A 329 18.13 2.88 -1.26
N TYR A 330 17.86 4.17 -1.26
CA TYR A 330 16.55 4.73 -1.53
C TYR A 330 16.68 5.91 -2.49
N ALA A 331 15.86 5.93 -3.54
CA ALA A 331 15.87 7.02 -4.50
C ALA A 331 14.45 7.37 -4.95
N VAL A 332 14.21 8.66 -5.17
CA VAL A 332 12.98 9.19 -5.77
C VAL A 332 13.35 10.22 -6.82
N ALA A 333 12.76 10.09 -8.01
CA ALA A 333 12.84 11.02 -9.11
C ALA A 333 11.46 11.61 -9.39
N MET A 334 11.31 12.91 -9.25
CA MET A 334 10.05 13.64 -9.33
C MET A 334 10.15 14.73 -10.41
N GLU A 335 9.24 14.73 -11.37
CA GLU A 335 9.13 15.84 -12.34
C GLU A 335 8.73 17.13 -11.64
N VAL A 336 9.45 18.19 -11.96
CA VAL A 336 9.32 19.49 -11.30
C VAL A 336 8.01 20.19 -11.67
N ASP A 337 7.59 20.08 -12.93
CA ASP A 337 6.41 20.76 -13.44
C ASP A 337 5.10 20.06 -13.08
N THR A 338 5.09 18.73 -13.08
CA THR A 338 3.86 17.92 -12.96
C THR A 338 3.66 17.31 -11.57
N GLY A 339 4.76 17.07 -10.86
CA GLY A 339 4.76 16.28 -9.64
C GLY A 339 4.78 14.77 -9.88
N ASN A 340 4.86 14.30 -11.12
CA ASN A 340 4.92 12.89 -11.45
C ASN A 340 6.17 12.23 -10.87
N ILE A 341 5.98 11.12 -10.20
CA ILE A 341 7.08 10.27 -9.75
C ILE A 341 7.44 9.33 -10.89
N VAL A 342 8.58 9.58 -11.53
CA VAL A 342 9.05 8.75 -12.68
C VAL A 342 9.86 7.54 -12.23
N ALA A 343 10.44 7.58 -11.02
CA ALA A 343 11.06 6.44 -10.36
C ALA A 343 10.98 6.58 -8.83
N MET A 344 10.76 5.46 -8.16
CA MET A 344 10.71 5.35 -6.69
C MET A 344 11.26 3.99 -6.28
N ALA A 345 12.54 3.94 -5.93
CA ALA A 345 13.28 2.71 -5.68
C ALA A 345 13.63 2.55 -4.19
N SER A 346 13.38 1.37 -3.66
CA SER A 346 13.71 0.94 -2.30
C SER A 346 14.47 -0.39 -2.39
N ILE A 347 15.79 -0.37 -2.22
CA ILE A 347 16.65 -1.54 -2.37
C ILE A 347 17.15 -1.99 -1.00
N PRO A 348 17.20 -3.34 -0.77
CA PRO A 348 16.86 -4.44 -1.68
C PRO A 348 15.36 -4.54 -1.98
N ASP A 349 15.06 -5.00 -3.18
CA ASP A 349 13.72 -5.39 -3.62
C ASP A 349 13.46 -6.89 -3.41
N TYR A 350 12.33 -7.40 -3.88
CA TYR A 350 11.95 -8.81 -3.78
C TYR A 350 10.90 -9.16 -4.81
N ASP A 351 10.72 -10.44 -5.10
CA ASP A 351 9.65 -10.91 -5.99
C ASP A 351 8.28 -10.81 -5.30
N THR A 352 7.43 -9.89 -5.78
CA THR A 352 6.08 -9.67 -5.23
C THR A 352 5.15 -10.88 -5.46
N ASN A 353 5.47 -11.76 -6.41
CA ASN A 353 4.66 -12.95 -6.69
C ASN A 353 4.60 -13.91 -5.47
N VAL A 354 5.50 -13.80 -4.50
CA VAL A 354 5.44 -14.57 -3.24
C VAL A 354 4.14 -14.35 -2.46
N TRP A 355 3.44 -13.23 -2.69
CA TRP A 355 2.16 -12.90 -2.02
C TRP A 355 0.93 -13.46 -2.74
N THR A 356 1.08 -14.01 -3.93
CA THR A 356 -0.06 -14.56 -4.71
C THR A 356 -0.40 -16.00 -4.31
N ALA A 357 0.45 -16.64 -3.51
CA ALA A 357 0.18 -17.94 -2.91
C ALA A 357 -0.83 -17.83 -1.75
N ASP A 358 -1.62 -18.87 -1.53
CA ASP A 358 -2.60 -18.94 -0.43
C ASP A 358 -1.95 -18.80 0.96
N LYS A 359 -0.68 -19.21 1.08
CA LYS A 359 0.11 -19.14 2.31
C LYS A 359 1.56 -18.77 1.98
N LEU A 360 2.05 -17.73 2.61
CA LEU A 360 3.46 -17.32 2.49
C LEU A 360 4.37 -18.30 3.24
N ASP A 361 5.39 -18.81 2.58
CA ASP A 361 6.41 -19.68 3.18
C ASP A 361 7.18 -18.89 4.28
N PRO A 362 7.31 -19.45 5.51
CA PRO A 362 8.10 -18.82 6.58
C PRO A 362 9.56 -18.55 6.21
N ALA A 363 10.17 -19.37 5.36
CA ALA A 363 11.55 -19.15 4.91
C ALA A 363 11.63 -17.94 3.96
N VAL A 364 10.66 -17.79 3.06
CA VAL A 364 10.53 -16.60 2.19
C VAL A 364 10.24 -15.36 3.02
N TRP A 365 9.33 -15.45 4.00
CA TRP A 365 9.07 -14.33 4.91
C TRP A 365 10.34 -13.80 5.58
N LYS A 366 11.19 -14.71 6.10
CA LYS A 366 12.44 -14.32 6.74
C LYS A 366 13.40 -13.57 5.81
N GLN A 367 13.34 -13.82 4.50
CA GLN A 367 14.15 -13.11 3.50
C GLN A 367 13.64 -11.71 3.21
N ILE A 368 12.31 -11.50 3.26
CA ILE A 368 11.69 -10.23 2.86
C ILE A 368 11.21 -9.36 4.02
N GLU A 369 11.22 -9.84 5.27
CA GLU A 369 10.63 -9.14 6.43
C GLU A 369 11.19 -7.73 6.67
N THR A 370 12.39 -7.43 6.18
CA THR A 370 13.06 -6.14 6.34
C THR A 370 12.93 -5.22 5.13
N ASN A 371 12.49 -5.73 3.97
CA ASN A 371 12.47 -5.00 2.71
C ASN A 371 11.12 -5.03 1.95
N TYR A 372 10.08 -5.64 2.54
CA TYR A 372 8.76 -5.68 1.90
C TYR A 372 8.01 -4.33 1.96
N LEU A 373 8.42 -3.41 2.82
CA LEU A 373 7.89 -2.05 2.92
C LEU A 373 8.69 -1.08 2.06
N ASN A 374 8.03 -0.02 1.61
CA ASN A 374 8.66 1.02 0.83
C ASN A 374 9.47 1.99 1.73
N GLY A 375 10.79 1.85 1.72
CA GLY A 375 11.69 2.67 2.51
C GLY A 375 11.79 4.13 2.05
N THR A 376 11.29 4.47 0.86
CA THR A 376 11.25 5.87 0.41
C THR A 376 10.20 6.70 1.13
N ILE A 377 9.21 6.06 1.77
CA ILE A 377 8.10 6.71 2.47
C ILE A 377 7.90 6.22 3.91
N THR A 378 8.32 5.00 4.22
CA THR A 378 8.06 4.37 5.52
C THR A 378 9.37 4.28 6.32
N ALA A 379 9.30 4.56 7.62
CA ALA A 379 10.42 4.34 8.51
C ALA A 379 10.67 2.82 8.66
N ILE A 380 11.72 2.32 8.01
CA ILE A 380 12.18 0.95 8.18
C ILE A 380 13.08 0.91 9.42
N SER A 381 12.83 -0.06 10.30
CA SER A 381 13.68 -0.33 11.47
C SER A 381 14.71 -1.41 11.14
N SER A 382 15.83 -1.40 11.87
CA SER A 382 16.93 -2.36 11.67
C SER A 382 16.55 -3.84 11.94
N GLY A 383 15.36 -4.11 12.48
CA GLY A 383 14.93 -5.48 12.81
C GLY A 383 15.93 -6.22 13.69
N SER A 384 15.99 -7.53 13.54
CA SER A 384 16.96 -8.42 14.22
C SER A 384 18.31 -8.53 13.49
N SER A 385 18.45 -7.93 12.29
CA SER A 385 19.61 -8.12 11.39
C SER A 385 20.95 -7.61 11.93
N GLY A 386 20.92 -6.79 12.96
CA GLY A 386 22.16 -6.24 13.51
C GLY A 386 22.73 -5.03 12.79
N HIS A 387 22.19 -4.67 11.62
CA HIS A 387 22.62 -3.55 10.81
C HIS A 387 21.60 -2.41 10.85
N ASP A 388 22.05 -1.18 10.60
CA ASP A 388 21.14 -0.05 10.53
C ASP A 388 20.52 0.05 9.14
N MET A 389 19.27 -0.35 8.99
CA MET A 389 18.52 -0.31 7.74
C MET A 389 17.54 0.88 7.72
N ARG A 390 17.72 1.85 8.61
CA ARG A 390 16.80 2.99 8.70
C ARG A 390 16.74 3.75 7.39
N SER A 391 15.53 4.07 6.96
CA SER A 391 15.24 4.81 5.73
C SER A 391 14.90 6.28 6.00
N VAL A 392 14.57 6.63 7.26
CA VAL A 392 14.27 8.00 7.71
C VAL A 392 15.48 8.54 8.44
N LEU A 393 16.18 9.47 7.79
CA LEU A 393 17.50 9.93 8.20
C LEU A 393 17.55 11.44 8.36
N PHE A 394 18.57 11.94 9.08
CA PHE A 394 18.90 13.36 9.09
C PHE A 394 19.30 13.82 7.69
N LEU A 395 18.96 15.07 7.36
CA LEU A 395 19.24 15.65 6.04
C LEU A 395 20.73 15.94 5.82
N GLY A 396 21.49 16.16 6.90
CA GLY A 396 22.82 16.72 6.79
C GLY A 396 22.82 18.02 6.01
N SER A 397 23.87 18.27 5.29
CA SER A 397 24.04 19.54 4.55
C SER A 397 23.03 19.80 3.43
N THR A 398 22.12 18.87 3.11
CA THR A 398 21.06 19.12 2.11
C THR A 398 20.02 20.13 2.58
N ILE A 399 19.94 20.42 3.89
CA ILE A 399 19.06 21.46 4.46
C ILE A 399 19.56 22.89 4.21
N LYS A 400 20.86 23.09 3.96
CA LYS A 400 21.49 24.42 3.95
C LYS A 400 20.89 25.41 2.96
N PRO A 401 20.39 25.01 1.76
CA PRO A 401 19.61 25.89 0.90
C PRO A 401 18.43 26.54 1.63
N LEU A 402 17.63 25.74 2.36
CA LEU A 402 16.51 26.26 3.15
C LEU A 402 16.99 27.11 4.33
N SER A 403 18.07 26.72 4.99
CA SER A 403 18.65 27.51 6.09
C SER A 403 19.02 28.94 5.64
N VAL A 404 19.63 29.08 4.45
CA VAL A 404 19.94 30.38 3.88
C VAL A 404 18.69 31.17 3.51
N LEU A 405 17.66 30.51 2.90
CA LEU A 405 16.37 31.16 2.63
C LEU A 405 15.74 31.71 3.91
N ILE A 406 15.75 30.92 5.00
CA ILE A 406 15.22 31.36 6.31
C ILE A 406 16.00 32.57 6.81
N GLY A 407 17.34 32.54 6.76
CA GLY A 407 18.17 33.65 7.23
C GLY A 407 17.96 34.95 6.45
N LEU A 408 17.79 34.87 5.13
CA LEU A 408 17.44 36.01 4.25
C LEU A 408 16.03 36.52 4.58
N LYS A 409 15.03 35.64 4.71
CA LYS A 409 13.63 36.01 5.02
C LYS A 409 13.49 36.68 6.39
N GLU A 410 14.22 36.15 7.37
CA GLU A 410 14.24 36.69 8.72
C GLU A 410 15.07 38.00 8.86
N GLY A 411 15.75 38.44 7.78
CA GLY A 411 16.56 39.65 7.74
C GLY A 411 17.85 39.53 8.56
N PHE A 412 18.40 38.34 8.75
CA PHE A 412 19.65 38.15 9.47
C PHE A 412 20.88 38.55 8.69
N PHE A 413 20.77 38.51 7.37
CA PHE A 413 21.75 38.96 6.39
C PHE A 413 21.06 39.22 5.04
N THR A 414 21.78 39.83 4.11
CA THR A 414 21.34 40.07 2.74
C THR A 414 22.12 39.16 1.77
N THR A 415 21.73 39.11 0.50
CA THR A 415 22.43 38.36 -0.56
C THR A 415 23.88 38.84 -0.78
N THR A 416 24.19 40.08 -0.38
CA THR A 416 25.53 40.69 -0.52
C THR A 416 26.32 40.74 0.80
N SER A 417 25.78 40.14 1.88
CA SER A 417 26.49 40.11 3.17
C SER A 417 27.71 39.20 3.10
N THR A 418 28.81 39.65 3.69
CA THR A 418 30.04 38.87 3.82
C THR A 418 30.17 38.35 5.26
N TYR A 419 30.41 37.06 5.43
CA TYR A 419 30.71 36.39 6.68
C TYR A 419 32.14 35.83 6.65
N ILE A 420 32.87 35.91 7.78
CA ILE A 420 34.23 35.35 7.91
C ILE A 420 34.18 34.02 8.61
N ASP A 421 34.27 32.92 7.84
CA ASP A 421 34.29 31.57 8.36
C ASP A 421 35.67 31.24 8.96
N LYS A 422 35.69 31.01 10.29
CA LYS A 422 36.90 30.68 11.07
C LYS A 422 37.11 29.16 11.25
N GLY A 423 36.28 28.34 10.59
CA GLY A 423 36.33 26.86 10.68
C GLY A 423 35.76 26.27 11.95
N ILE A 424 35.44 27.08 12.95
CA ILE A 424 34.83 26.68 14.23
C ILE A 424 33.93 27.79 14.74
N THR A 425 32.84 27.38 15.41
CA THR A 425 31.98 28.26 16.16
C THR A 425 31.63 27.69 17.52
N TYR A 426 31.24 28.56 18.45
CA TYR A 426 30.90 28.21 19.82
C TYR A 426 29.48 28.63 20.16
N PHE A 427 28.83 27.91 21.05
CA PHE A 427 27.46 28.20 21.52
C PHE A 427 27.19 27.58 22.89
N GLY A 428 26.00 27.85 23.41
CA GLY A 428 25.59 27.40 24.72
C GLY A 428 26.09 28.32 25.86
N LYS A 429 25.83 27.88 27.09
CA LYS A 429 26.24 28.64 28.28
C LYS A 429 27.78 28.71 28.33
N ASP A 430 28.32 29.93 28.43
CA ASP A 430 29.76 30.21 28.51
C ASP A 430 30.55 29.62 27.32
N ASP A 431 29.93 29.51 26.12
CA ASP A 431 30.57 29.00 24.88
C ASP A 431 31.20 27.60 25.03
N LYS A 432 30.60 26.75 25.91
CA LYS A 432 31.16 25.43 26.23
C LYS A 432 30.97 24.37 25.13
N SER A 433 30.05 24.61 24.18
CA SER A 433 29.83 23.74 23.04
C SER A 433 30.45 24.32 21.78
N SER A 434 30.99 23.49 20.92
CA SER A 434 31.56 23.94 19.63
C SER A 434 31.23 22.97 18.50
N VAL A 435 31.12 23.52 17.29
CA VAL A 435 30.99 22.75 16.05
C VAL A 435 32.02 23.26 15.04
N ARG A 436 32.58 22.34 14.25
CA ARG A 436 33.53 22.62 13.19
C ARG A 436 32.92 22.35 11.81
N ASN A 437 33.51 22.98 10.80
CA ASN A 437 33.29 22.52 9.43
C ASN A 437 33.83 21.10 9.21
N SER A 438 33.33 20.40 8.20
CA SER A 438 33.86 19.09 7.80
C SER A 438 35.39 19.19 7.57
N SER A 439 36.11 18.20 8.04
CA SER A 439 37.58 18.16 7.97
C SER A 439 38.27 19.40 8.54
N SER A 440 37.61 20.15 9.44
CA SER A 440 38.10 21.37 10.07
C SER A 440 38.55 22.51 9.10
N HIS A 441 37.95 22.57 7.88
CA HIS A 441 38.25 23.60 6.90
C HIS A 441 37.92 25.01 7.43
N VAL A 442 38.80 25.95 7.12
CA VAL A 442 38.62 27.41 7.33
C VAL A 442 38.44 28.05 5.98
N TYR A 443 37.27 28.62 5.71
CA TYR A 443 36.94 29.13 4.39
C TYR A 443 37.22 30.64 4.21
N GLY A 444 37.35 31.36 5.32
CA GLY A 444 37.55 32.83 5.28
C GLY A 444 36.31 33.61 4.87
N PRO A 445 36.45 34.75 4.16
CA PRO A 445 35.31 35.52 3.70
C PRO A 445 34.44 34.76 2.72
N MET A 446 33.10 34.81 2.89
CA MET A 446 32.14 34.18 2.00
C MET A 446 30.80 34.90 2.00
N ASP A 447 30.09 34.85 0.87
CA ASP A 447 28.70 35.25 0.74
C ASP A 447 27.73 34.07 1.07
N PRO A 448 26.42 34.30 1.13
CA PRO A 448 25.47 33.22 1.43
C PRO A 448 25.46 32.07 0.40
N ALA A 449 25.68 32.37 -0.90
CA ALA A 449 25.78 31.34 -1.93
C ALA A 449 27.04 30.48 -1.75
N GLU A 450 28.19 31.10 -1.50
CA GLU A 450 29.43 30.37 -1.20
C GLU A 450 29.32 29.54 0.07
N ALA A 451 28.55 29.97 1.07
CA ALA A 451 28.28 29.19 2.28
C ALA A 451 27.52 27.90 1.99
N ILE A 452 26.61 27.89 0.99
CA ILE A 452 25.94 26.67 0.51
C ILE A 452 26.92 25.83 -0.29
N GLU A 453 27.63 26.41 -1.25
CA GLU A 453 28.60 25.73 -2.13
C GLU A 453 29.68 25.01 -1.33
N LYS A 454 30.37 25.72 -0.46
CA LYS A 454 31.44 25.23 0.42
C LYS A 454 30.90 24.39 1.58
N SER A 455 29.58 24.36 1.74
CA SER A 455 28.90 23.58 2.80
C SER A 455 29.34 23.97 4.22
N SER A 456 29.50 25.30 4.52
CA SER A 456 29.91 25.78 5.82
C SER A 456 28.88 25.47 6.90
N ASN A 457 29.25 24.65 7.91
CA ASN A 457 28.44 24.48 9.12
C ASN A 457 28.44 25.74 9.96
N VAL A 458 29.61 26.37 10.08
CA VAL A 458 29.85 27.56 10.91
C VAL A 458 28.96 28.70 10.49
N PHE A 459 28.82 28.95 9.18
CA PHE A 459 27.90 29.99 8.67
C PHE A 459 26.44 29.67 9.08
N MET A 460 25.98 28.44 8.88
CA MET A 460 24.58 28.08 9.20
C MET A 460 24.28 28.22 10.68
N ILE A 461 25.23 27.88 11.53
CA ILE A 461 25.10 28.02 12.98
C ILE A 461 25.06 29.48 13.39
N ASP A 462 26.06 30.28 12.99
CA ASP A 462 26.20 31.67 13.43
C ASP A 462 25.17 32.61 12.84
N MET A 463 24.88 32.41 11.54
CA MET A 463 24.02 33.31 10.78
C MET A 463 22.56 32.89 10.76
N VAL A 464 22.23 31.64 11.11
CA VAL A 464 20.84 31.17 11.12
C VAL A 464 20.45 30.61 12.48
N GLY A 465 21.01 29.48 12.93
CA GLY A 465 20.60 28.82 14.15
C GLY A 465 20.67 29.69 15.40
N GLN A 466 21.83 30.31 15.65
CA GLN A 466 22.01 31.19 16.79
C GLN A 466 21.19 32.48 16.68
N LYS A 467 21.04 33.07 15.46
CA LYS A 467 20.24 34.27 15.26
C LYS A 467 18.75 34.04 15.43
N LEU A 468 18.22 32.86 15.02
CA LEU A 468 16.85 32.46 15.32
C LEU A 468 16.62 32.37 16.84
N TYR A 469 17.52 31.72 17.57
CA TYR A 469 17.43 31.66 19.01
C TYR A 469 17.54 33.06 19.65
N LYS A 470 18.46 33.89 19.22
CA LYS A 470 18.63 35.28 19.74
C LYS A 470 17.36 36.10 19.53
N LYS A 471 16.70 35.99 18.36
CA LYS A 471 15.48 36.74 18.02
C LYS A 471 14.23 36.23 18.73
N TYR A 472 14.06 34.92 18.81
CA TYR A 472 12.80 34.28 19.20
C TYR A 472 12.87 33.43 20.47
N GLN A 473 14.07 33.24 21.04
CA GLN A 473 14.31 32.33 22.17
C GLN A 473 13.74 30.92 21.85
N ASP A 474 13.05 30.27 22.79
CA ASP A 474 12.48 28.93 22.59
C ASP A 474 11.42 28.88 21.47
N GLN A 475 10.76 30.01 21.14
CA GLN A 475 9.82 30.09 20.02
C GLN A 475 10.51 29.99 18.65
N GLY A 476 11.84 30.13 18.59
CA GLY A 476 12.61 29.92 17.38
C GLY A 476 12.44 28.51 16.77
N LEU A 477 12.15 27.51 17.63
CA LEU A 477 11.85 26.16 17.16
C LEU A 477 10.54 26.08 16.36
N GLN A 478 9.50 26.80 16.78
CA GLN A 478 8.24 26.87 16.06
C GLN A 478 8.38 27.63 14.74
N VAL A 479 9.22 28.69 14.72
CA VAL A 479 9.55 29.44 13.48
C VAL A 479 10.28 28.52 12.50
N TRP A 480 11.29 27.80 12.96
CA TRP A 480 12.01 26.80 12.17
C TRP A 480 11.06 25.73 11.61
N ASP A 481 10.23 25.11 12.47
CA ASP A 481 9.28 24.07 12.13
C ASP A 481 8.27 24.53 11.05
N LYS A 482 7.80 25.78 11.15
CA LYS A 482 6.91 26.37 10.14
C LYS A 482 7.56 26.35 8.75
N TYR A 483 8.80 26.85 8.65
CA TYR A 483 9.53 26.84 7.38
C TYR A 483 9.80 25.42 6.86
N MET A 484 10.15 24.48 7.74
CA MET A 484 10.34 23.08 7.36
C MET A 484 9.06 22.51 6.74
N LYS A 485 7.90 22.74 7.33
CA LYS A 485 6.59 22.27 6.86
C LYS A 485 6.15 22.92 5.54
N GLU A 486 6.49 24.18 5.31
CA GLU A 486 6.24 24.85 4.04
C GLU A 486 6.96 24.15 2.88
N PHE A 487 8.10 23.48 3.15
CA PHE A 487 8.85 22.68 2.17
C PHE A 487 8.55 21.19 2.22
N GLY A 488 7.50 20.76 2.93
CA GLY A 488 7.08 19.36 3.01
C GLY A 488 7.86 18.51 4.02
N LEU A 489 8.73 19.12 4.82
CA LEU A 489 9.53 18.41 5.81
C LEU A 489 8.82 18.41 7.17
N GLY A 490 8.48 17.20 7.69
CA GLY A 490 7.75 17.04 8.94
C GLY A 490 6.22 17.07 8.80
N VAL A 491 5.74 16.88 7.58
CA VAL A 491 4.31 16.69 7.23
C VAL A 491 4.19 15.63 6.14
N SER A 492 2.99 15.09 5.95
CA SER A 492 2.71 14.20 4.81
C SER A 492 2.99 14.91 3.48
N THR A 493 3.58 14.20 2.53
CA THR A 493 3.74 14.67 1.14
C THR A 493 2.42 14.65 0.37
N GLN A 494 1.39 14.00 0.94
CA GLN A 494 0.08 13.75 0.34
C GLN A 494 0.12 12.80 -0.89
N SER A 495 1.11 11.91 -0.95
CA SER A 495 1.19 10.89 -2.00
C SER A 495 -0.01 9.93 -2.00
N GLY A 496 -0.68 9.79 -0.85
CA GLY A 496 -1.79 8.87 -0.64
C GLY A 496 -1.34 7.42 -0.42
N LEU A 497 -0.05 7.12 -0.53
CA LEU A 497 0.46 5.77 -0.24
C LEU A 497 0.26 5.39 1.23
N PRO A 498 -0.11 4.14 1.51
CA PRO A 498 -0.32 3.68 2.88
C PRO A 498 0.99 3.66 3.67
N LYS A 499 0.90 3.97 4.97
CA LYS A 499 2.03 4.00 5.92
C LYS A 499 3.09 5.07 5.59
N GLU A 500 2.72 6.12 4.89
CA GLU A 500 3.61 7.27 4.71
C GLU A 500 3.97 7.88 6.06
N SER A 501 5.28 8.07 6.31
CA SER A 501 5.82 8.72 7.51
C SER A 501 5.94 10.22 7.29
N GLU A 502 5.50 10.99 8.26
CA GLU A 502 5.71 12.44 8.28
C GLU A 502 7.14 12.85 8.70
N GLY A 503 8.03 11.87 8.92
CA GLY A 503 9.36 12.09 9.47
C GLY A 503 9.37 12.19 11.00
N GLN A 504 10.50 12.60 11.56
CA GLN A 504 10.69 12.75 13.00
C GLN A 504 11.22 14.16 13.32
N ILE A 505 10.43 14.93 14.06
CA ILE A 505 10.73 16.33 14.40
C ILE A 505 11.56 16.37 15.68
N ASN A 506 12.79 15.82 15.62
CA ASN A 506 13.68 15.64 16.79
C ASN A 506 14.07 16.95 17.45
N TYR A 507 14.17 18.06 16.70
CA TYR A 507 14.50 19.38 17.24
C TYR A 507 13.45 19.95 18.19
N MET A 508 12.21 19.44 18.16
CA MET A 508 11.18 19.80 19.15
C MET A 508 11.39 19.14 20.51
N ASN A 509 12.24 18.12 20.59
CA ASN A 509 12.59 17.48 21.85
C ASN A 509 13.76 18.21 22.53
N ILE A 510 13.46 19.35 23.14
CA ILE A 510 14.44 20.22 23.82
C ILE A 510 15.25 19.44 24.88
N LYS A 511 14.61 18.49 25.58
CA LYS A 511 15.29 17.68 26.60
C LYS A 511 16.41 16.82 25.99
N ALA A 512 16.15 16.22 24.84
CA ALA A 512 17.13 15.40 24.12
C ALA A 512 18.24 16.27 23.49
N ALA A 513 17.90 17.47 22.99
CA ALA A 513 18.85 18.40 22.41
C ALA A 513 19.69 19.16 23.47
N GLY A 514 19.30 19.15 24.75
CA GLY A 514 19.94 19.87 25.84
C GLY A 514 19.44 21.30 26.03
N SER A 515 19.06 22.01 24.96
CA SER A 515 18.42 23.32 24.98
C SER A 515 17.78 23.66 23.64
N ALA A 516 16.87 24.64 23.59
CA ALA A 516 16.30 25.15 22.35
C ALA A 516 17.40 25.77 21.44
N GLN A 517 18.39 26.44 22.03
CA GLN A 517 19.54 26.95 21.28
C GLN A 517 20.30 25.81 20.59
N ALA A 518 20.63 24.74 21.31
CA ALA A 518 21.34 23.59 20.74
C ALA A 518 20.50 22.91 19.63
N ALA A 519 19.19 22.76 19.85
CA ALA A 519 18.29 22.21 18.85
C ALA A 519 18.31 23.03 17.56
N LEU A 520 18.19 24.36 17.63
CA LEU A 520 18.25 25.25 16.46
C LEU A 520 19.63 25.23 15.77
N VAL A 521 20.70 25.21 16.57
CA VAL A 521 22.08 25.10 16.06
C VAL A 521 22.23 23.83 15.22
N TYR A 522 21.89 22.66 15.78
CA TYR A 522 22.01 21.39 15.06
C TYR A 522 21.03 21.27 13.90
N ALA A 523 19.82 21.80 14.00
CA ALA A 523 18.84 21.83 12.92
C ALA A 523 19.34 22.66 11.72
N SER A 524 19.98 23.80 11.97
CA SER A 524 20.42 24.74 10.92
C SER A 524 21.40 24.14 9.90
N PHE A 525 22.12 23.07 10.25
CA PHE A 525 23.00 22.35 9.32
C PHE A 525 22.62 20.87 9.11
N GLY A 526 21.41 20.46 9.57
CA GLY A 526 20.78 19.19 9.22
C GLY A 526 21.11 17.99 10.10
N GLN A 527 21.50 18.22 11.35
CA GLN A 527 21.76 17.16 12.33
C GLN A 527 20.61 16.98 13.36
N GLN A 528 19.45 17.54 13.03
CA GLN A 528 18.19 17.36 13.77
C GLN A 528 17.02 17.30 12.78
N GLY A 529 16.07 16.41 13.07
CA GLY A 529 14.96 16.11 12.17
C GLY A 529 15.32 15.06 11.11
N SER A 530 14.56 13.97 11.09
CA SER A 530 14.76 12.85 10.16
C SER A 530 13.58 12.75 9.20
N TYR A 531 13.85 12.57 7.92
CA TYR A 531 12.83 12.66 6.87
C TYR A 531 12.93 11.52 5.88
N THR A 532 11.83 11.26 5.16
CA THR A 532 11.76 10.26 4.11
C THR A 532 12.39 10.77 2.81
N VAL A 533 12.75 9.86 1.92
CA VAL A 533 13.32 10.24 0.61
C VAL A 533 12.28 10.90 -0.29
N LEU A 534 11.00 10.55 -0.16
CA LEU A 534 9.93 11.24 -0.87
C LEU A 534 9.77 12.69 -0.39
N GLN A 535 9.89 12.95 0.94
CA GLN A 535 9.93 14.33 1.46
C GLN A 535 11.14 15.10 0.91
N LEU A 536 12.31 14.45 0.80
CA LEU A 536 13.49 15.08 0.21
C LEU A 536 13.31 15.38 -1.28
N ALA A 537 12.66 14.51 -2.04
CA ALA A 537 12.37 14.75 -3.46
C ALA A 537 11.37 15.91 -3.64
N GLN A 538 10.31 15.93 -2.82
CA GLN A 538 9.36 17.05 -2.79
C GLN A 538 10.05 18.37 -2.40
N TYR A 539 10.93 18.34 -1.40
CA TYR A 539 11.75 19.48 -1.00
C TYR A 539 12.64 19.96 -2.14
N ALA A 540 13.36 19.06 -2.82
CA ALA A 540 14.19 19.41 -3.97
C ALA A 540 13.37 19.99 -5.13
N SER A 541 12.18 19.44 -5.40
CA SER A 541 11.23 19.97 -6.37
C SER A 541 10.70 21.36 -5.96
N THR A 542 10.44 21.58 -4.66
CA THR A 542 10.01 22.89 -4.14
C THR A 542 11.12 23.96 -4.29
N LEU A 543 12.39 23.57 -4.11
CA LEU A 543 13.52 24.46 -4.41
C LEU A 543 13.60 24.78 -5.91
N ALA A 544 13.42 23.78 -6.77
CA ALA A 544 13.45 23.92 -8.22
C ALA A 544 12.30 24.80 -8.75
N ASN A 545 11.12 24.72 -8.14
CA ASN A 545 9.91 25.51 -8.44
C ASN A 545 9.88 26.88 -7.76
N GLU A 546 10.95 27.26 -7.08
CA GLU A 546 11.01 28.54 -6.37
C GLU A 546 9.84 28.73 -5.37
N GLY A 547 9.51 27.66 -4.65
CA GLY A 547 8.56 27.66 -3.53
C GLY A 547 7.23 26.95 -3.76
N GLU A 548 6.88 26.56 -4.97
CA GLU A 548 5.65 25.77 -5.18
C GLU A 548 5.86 24.32 -4.76
N ARG A 549 5.21 23.92 -3.67
CA ARG A 549 5.20 22.54 -3.21
C ARG A 549 4.10 21.76 -3.92
N ILE A 550 4.51 20.89 -4.84
CA ILE A 550 3.60 20.08 -5.66
C ILE A 550 3.39 18.73 -5.01
N LYS A 551 2.14 18.24 -5.09
CA LYS A 551 1.77 16.90 -4.63
C LYS A 551 2.41 15.84 -5.51
N PRO A 552 3.11 14.83 -4.94
CA PRO A 552 3.62 13.70 -5.69
C PRO A 552 2.50 12.90 -6.35
N GLN A 553 2.60 12.67 -7.65
CA GLN A 553 1.65 11.89 -8.43
C GLN A 553 2.26 10.53 -8.79
N LEU A 554 1.59 9.45 -8.42
CA LEU A 554 2.02 8.07 -8.72
C LEU A 554 1.15 7.42 -9.79
N VAL A 555 -0.04 7.99 -10.04
CA VAL A 555 -0.99 7.53 -11.05
C VAL A 555 -1.38 8.72 -11.91
N SER A 556 -1.26 8.58 -13.22
CA SER A 556 -1.63 9.60 -14.20
C SER A 556 -3.12 9.53 -14.58
N LYS A 557 -3.66 8.32 -14.72
CA LYS A 557 -5.07 8.10 -15.07
C LYS A 557 -5.58 6.73 -14.62
N ILE A 558 -6.89 6.63 -14.57
CA ILE A 558 -7.65 5.38 -14.38
C ILE A 558 -8.48 5.16 -15.64
N THR A 559 -8.44 3.95 -16.19
CA THR A 559 -9.27 3.56 -17.34
C THR A 559 -10.20 2.41 -16.97
N ASP A 560 -11.35 2.30 -17.64
CA ASP A 560 -12.21 1.12 -17.52
C ASP A 560 -11.62 -0.11 -18.24
N ALA A 561 -12.31 -1.23 -18.21
CA ALA A 561 -11.89 -2.45 -18.87
C ALA A 561 -11.84 -2.34 -20.42
N ALA A 562 -12.54 -1.38 -21.00
CA ALA A 562 -12.56 -1.08 -22.44
C ALA A 562 -11.47 -0.08 -22.87
N GLY A 563 -10.73 0.49 -21.89
CA GLY A 563 -9.67 1.47 -22.13
C GLY A 563 -10.14 2.93 -22.09
N ASN A 564 -11.42 3.20 -21.81
CA ASN A 564 -11.90 4.57 -21.70
C ASN A 564 -11.42 5.22 -20.40
N THR A 565 -11.00 6.47 -20.44
CA THR A 565 -10.57 7.20 -19.26
C THR A 565 -11.75 7.49 -18.31
N VAL A 566 -11.64 6.98 -17.10
CA VAL A 566 -12.61 7.21 -16.01
C VAL A 566 -12.20 8.42 -15.17
N LYS A 567 -10.89 8.58 -14.93
CA LYS A 567 -10.33 9.68 -14.15
C LYS A 567 -8.91 9.99 -14.60
N GLU A 568 -8.57 11.26 -14.63
CA GLU A 568 -7.20 11.75 -14.83
C GLU A 568 -6.73 12.49 -13.59
N PHE A 569 -5.41 12.44 -13.35
CA PHE A 569 -4.75 13.17 -12.29
C PHE A 569 -3.77 14.16 -12.92
N GLY A 570 -3.65 15.31 -12.33
CA GLY A 570 -2.79 16.38 -12.84
C GLY A 570 -2.08 17.09 -11.71
N ARG A 571 -1.34 18.12 -12.10
CA ARG A 571 -0.59 18.98 -11.17
C ARG A 571 -1.50 19.56 -10.09
N GLU A 572 -1.09 19.41 -8.83
CA GLU A 572 -1.77 19.94 -7.65
C GLU A 572 -0.74 20.66 -6.76
N VAL A 573 -0.87 21.97 -6.59
CA VAL A 573 -0.03 22.78 -5.70
C VAL A 573 -0.61 22.71 -4.30
N LEU A 574 0.16 22.21 -3.34
CA LEU A 574 -0.26 22.09 -1.94
C LEU A 574 -0.11 23.41 -1.19
N ASN A 575 0.97 24.11 -1.43
CA ASN A 575 1.23 25.47 -0.93
C ASN A 575 2.38 26.13 -1.71
N THR A 576 2.52 27.44 -1.54
CA THR A 576 3.64 28.22 -2.08
C THR A 576 4.39 28.91 -0.94
N ALA A 577 5.70 28.68 -0.85
CA ALA A 577 6.57 29.34 0.12
C ALA A 577 6.94 30.75 -0.38
N PRO A 578 6.58 31.83 0.34
CA PRO A 578 6.64 33.20 -0.17
C PRO A 578 8.03 33.85 0.07
N PHE A 579 9.02 33.48 -0.75
CA PHE A 579 10.35 34.10 -0.73
C PHE A 579 10.57 35.00 -1.95
N ASP A 580 11.41 36.02 -1.80
CA ASP A 580 11.73 36.93 -2.87
C ASP A 580 12.57 36.25 -3.96
N LYS A 581 12.39 36.64 -5.22
CA LYS A 581 13.14 36.08 -6.36
C LYS A 581 14.66 36.18 -6.18
N ALA A 582 15.14 37.27 -5.58
CA ALA A 582 16.56 37.45 -5.28
C ALA A 582 17.11 36.38 -4.31
N TYR A 583 16.30 35.92 -3.38
CA TYR A 583 16.70 34.88 -2.42
C TYR A 583 16.80 33.52 -3.11
N TRP A 584 15.85 33.19 -4.00
CA TRP A 584 15.91 32.01 -4.82
C TRP A 584 17.15 31.97 -5.70
N ASN A 585 17.45 33.09 -6.40
CA ASN A 585 18.63 33.19 -7.25
C ASN A 585 19.92 32.95 -6.46
N GLU A 586 20.03 33.53 -5.26
CA GLU A 586 21.20 33.37 -4.40
C GLU A 586 21.39 31.93 -3.93
N VAL A 587 20.29 31.27 -3.52
CA VAL A 587 20.32 29.88 -3.04
C VAL A 587 20.62 28.92 -4.18
N ILE A 588 19.97 29.08 -5.33
CA ILE A 588 20.20 28.22 -6.50
C ILE A 588 21.63 28.39 -7.04
N LYS A 589 22.16 29.60 -7.04
CA LYS A 589 23.58 29.88 -7.33
C LYS A 589 24.49 29.08 -6.40
N GLY A 590 24.21 29.06 -5.09
CA GLY A 590 24.98 28.33 -4.10
C GLY A 590 24.87 26.77 -4.22
N MET A 591 23.88 26.26 -4.91
CA MET A 591 23.75 24.83 -5.18
C MET A 591 24.66 24.37 -6.34
N SER A 592 25.97 24.65 -6.26
CA SER A 592 26.97 24.53 -7.34
C SER A 592 28.22 23.73 -6.98
N SER A 593 28.26 23.06 -5.81
CA SER A 593 29.44 22.31 -5.36
C SER A 593 29.90 21.25 -6.39
N LYS A 594 31.21 21.08 -6.57
CA LYS A 594 31.77 20.07 -7.48
C LYS A 594 31.46 18.68 -6.99
N VAL A 595 31.07 17.78 -7.92
CA VAL A 595 30.77 16.38 -7.65
C VAL A 595 31.34 15.56 -8.81
N SER A 596 32.30 14.66 -8.53
CA SER A 596 33.02 13.90 -9.55
C SER A 596 32.11 13.05 -10.46
N ALA A 597 31.02 12.51 -9.91
CA ALA A 597 30.05 11.74 -10.69
C ALA A 597 29.36 12.56 -11.80
N PHE A 598 29.52 13.88 -11.83
CA PHE A 598 28.87 14.77 -12.79
C PHE A 598 29.87 15.60 -13.62
N GLU A 599 31.14 15.24 -13.64
CA GLU A 599 32.17 16.02 -14.39
C GLU A 599 31.89 16.08 -15.89
N ASP A 600 31.33 15.01 -16.47
CA ASP A 600 30.94 14.89 -17.87
C ASP A 600 29.43 15.12 -18.13
N PHE A 601 28.68 15.60 -17.11
CA PHE A 601 27.25 15.83 -17.27
C PHE A 601 26.98 17.05 -18.17
N PRO A 602 26.23 16.90 -19.27
CA PRO A 602 26.15 17.92 -20.31
C PRO A 602 25.29 19.13 -19.95
N TYR A 603 24.59 19.08 -18.80
CA TYR A 603 23.67 20.13 -18.36
C TYR A 603 24.21 20.86 -17.15
N ASP A 604 23.98 22.17 -17.08
CA ASP A 604 24.11 22.89 -15.81
C ASP A 604 22.94 22.46 -14.89
N PHE A 605 23.24 22.20 -13.61
CA PHE A 605 22.29 21.69 -12.67
C PHE A 605 22.56 22.18 -11.24
N ALA A 606 21.51 22.25 -10.44
CA ALA A 606 21.61 22.58 -9.03
C ALA A 606 21.70 21.29 -8.19
N ARG A 607 22.59 21.27 -7.20
CA ARG A 607 22.86 20.10 -6.36
C ARG A 607 23.34 20.46 -4.98
N LYS A 608 23.04 19.58 -4.02
CA LYS A 608 23.61 19.63 -2.67
C LYS A 608 23.89 18.25 -2.14
N THR A 609 25.15 18.01 -1.78
CA THR A 609 25.58 16.81 -1.08
C THR A 609 25.30 16.94 0.42
N GLY A 610 24.93 15.85 1.06
CA GLY A 610 24.76 15.72 2.49
C GLY A 610 25.52 14.54 3.05
N THR A 611 26.02 14.68 4.26
CA THR A 611 26.48 13.58 5.09
C THR A 611 25.83 13.79 6.45
N SER A 612 24.99 12.85 6.83
CA SER A 612 24.36 12.89 8.15
C SER A 612 24.98 11.84 9.07
N GLN A 613 25.10 12.18 10.34
CA GLN A 613 25.70 11.28 11.33
C GLN A 613 24.63 10.78 12.29
N GLN A 614 24.50 9.46 12.37
CA GLN A 614 23.56 8.85 13.30
C GLN A 614 24.23 7.70 14.05
N GLN A 615 23.82 7.52 15.32
CA GLN A 615 24.28 6.37 16.08
C GLN A 615 23.55 5.10 15.64
N ALA A 616 24.31 4.09 15.23
CA ALA A 616 23.84 2.74 14.99
C ALA A 616 24.58 1.79 15.93
N LYS A 617 23.85 1.20 16.90
CA LYS A 617 24.41 0.27 17.90
C LYS A 617 25.67 0.80 18.61
N GLY A 618 25.61 2.05 19.05
CA GLY A 618 26.71 2.70 19.78
C GLY A 618 27.87 3.19 18.92
N VAL A 619 27.84 2.97 17.60
CA VAL A 619 28.84 3.46 16.64
C VAL A 619 28.23 4.60 15.82
N LEU A 620 28.95 5.70 15.69
CA LEU A 620 28.56 6.81 14.83
C LEU A 620 28.82 6.40 13.36
N ARG A 621 27.76 6.47 12.52
CA ARG A 621 27.80 6.10 11.10
C ARG A 621 27.42 7.28 10.23
N ASP A 622 28.09 7.38 9.09
CA ASP A 622 27.83 8.41 8.08
C ASP A 622 26.86 7.88 7.02
N ASN A 623 25.78 8.61 6.77
CA ASN A 623 24.80 8.29 5.74
C ASN A 623 25.00 9.26 4.56
N GLY A 624 25.05 8.72 3.36
CA GLY A 624 25.14 9.52 2.15
C GLY A 624 23.78 10.04 1.70
N VAL A 625 23.66 11.36 1.57
CA VAL A 625 22.42 12.02 1.13
C VAL A 625 22.77 12.94 -0.05
N PHE A 626 21.92 12.96 -1.06
CA PHE A 626 22.09 13.82 -2.23
C PHE A 626 20.73 14.31 -2.75
N ILE A 627 20.64 15.60 -3.02
CA ILE A 627 19.52 16.19 -3.76
C ILE A 627 20.05 17.00 -4.93
N ALA A 628 19.33 16.97 -6.06
CA ALA A 628 19.65 17.76 -7.23
C ALA A 628 18.42 17.97 -8.09
N PHE A 629 18.45 18.99 -8.92
CA PHE A 629 17.50 19.16 -10.02
C PHE A 629 18.22 19.65 -11.28
N ALA A 630 17.72 19.22 -12.42
CA ALA A 630 18.30 19.57 -13.73
C ALA A 630 17.22 19.78 -14.80
N PRO A 631 17.48 20.64 -15.81
CA PRO A 631 18.53 21.66 -15.84
C PRO A 631 18.39 22.69 -14.72
N ARG A 632 19.41 23.53 -14.46
CA ARG A 632 19.34 24.61 -13.45
C ARG A 632 18.31 25.67 -13.83
N GLU A 633 18.35 26.10 -15.09
CA GLU A 633 17.34 26.95 -15.69
C GLU A 633 16.25 26.08 -16.31
N ASN A 634 14.98 26.28 -15.99
CA ASN A 634 13.85 25.47 -16.43
C ASN A 634 13.95 23.98 -15.99
N PRO A 635 13.99 23.71 -14.68
CA PRO A 635 14.18 22.37 -14.15
C PRO A 635 13.09 21.40 -14.61
N LYS A 636 13.49 20.18 -15.02
CA LYS A 636 12.57 19.11 -15.45
C LYS A 636 12.44 18.03 -14.40
N LEU A 637 13.56 17.64 -13.80
CA LEU A 637 13.61 16.53 -12.86
C LEU A 637 14.31 16.95 -11.57
N ALA A 638 13.69 16.66 -10.44
CA ALA A 638 14.27 16.69 -9.10
C ALA A 638 14.53 15.26 -8.62
N VAL A 639 15.73 15.03 -8.07
CA VAL A 639 16.17 13.70 -7.60
C VAL A 639 16.63 13.80 -6.16
N ALA A 640 16.21 12.84 -5.33
CA ALA A 640 16.73 12.62 -3.99
C ALA A 640 17.22 11.16 -3.86
N VAL A 641 18.44 11.01 -3.32
CA VAL A 641 19.05 9.69 -3.09
C VAL A 641 19.62 9.64 -1.68
N VAL A 642 19.38 8.50 -1.01
CA VAL A 642 19.89 8.23 0.34
C VAL A 642 20.51 6.82 0.37
N ILE A 643 21.76 6.74 0.82
CA ILE A 643 22.47 5.47 1.07
C ILE A 643 22.86 5.43 2.55
N PRO A 644 22.09 4.74 3.40
CA PRO A 644 22.44 4.55 4.81
C PRO A 644 23.81 3.88 4.96
N GLU A 645 24.62 4.36 5.90
CA GLU A 645 25.99 3.90 6.16
C GLU A 645 26.94 3.95 4.92
N GLY A 646 26.52 4.67 3.87
CA GLY A 646 27.30 4.80 2.62
C GLY A 646 28.42 5.85 2.67
N GLY A 647 28.62 6.52 3.81
CA GLY A 647 29.63 7.57 3.94
C GLY A 647 29.22 8.89 3.30
N PHE A 648 30.12 9.53 2.57
CA PHE A 648 29.86 10.84 1.96
C PHE A 648 28.87 10.76 0.78
N GLY A 649 27.87 11.63 0.78
CA GLY A 649 26.85 11.68 -0.28
C GLY A 649 27.41 11.92 -1.68
N SER A 650 28.54 12.61 -1.81
CA SER A 650 29.24 12.79 -3.08
C SER A 650 29.77 11.50 -3.72
N ASN A 651 30.07 10.51 -2.89
CA ASN A 651 30.67 9.24 -3.31
C ASN A 651 29.68 8.07 -3.31
N SER A 652 28.60 8.17 -2.55
CA SER A 652 27.58 7.12 -2.44
C SER A 652 26.27 7.43 -3.14
N ALA A 653 25.65 8.58 -2.85
CA ALA A 653 24.34 8.94 -3.38
C ALA A 653 24.40 9.64 -4.74
N ALA A 654 25.41 10.49 -4.99
CA ALA A 654 25.54 11.25 -6.22
C ALA A 654 25.74 10.38 -7.48
N PRO A 655 26.55 9.28 -7.48
CA PRO A 655 26.65 8.41 -8.64
C PRO A 655 25.31 7.79 -9.04
N VAL A 656 24.48 7.42 -8.07
CA VAL A 656 23.11 6.93 -8.33
C VAL A 656 22.25 8.01 -8.97
N ALA A 657 22.26 9.23 -8.41
CA ALA A 657 21.51 10.36 -8.96
C ALA A 657 21.93 10.67 -10.41
N ARG A 658 23.23 10.58 -10.76
CA ARG A 658 23.70 10.73 -12.13
C ARG A 658 23.04 9.73 -13.08
N LYS A 659 22.99 8.46 -12.70
CA LYS A 659 22.36 7.41 -13.52
C LYS A 659 20.85 7.64 -13.70
N ILE A 660 20.18 8.23 -12.69
CA ILE A 660 18.76 8.60 -12.79
C ILE A 660 18.57 9.73 -13.82
N PHE A 661 19.40 10.78 -13.77
CA PHE A 661 19.33 11.85 -14.76
C PHE A 661 19.65 11.34 -16.17
N ASP A 662 20.66 10.50 -16.34
CA ASP A 662 20.98 9.88 -17.64
C ASP A 662 19.81 9.04 -18.18
N ALA A 663 19.13 8.26 -17.31
CA ALA A 663 17.97 7.46 -17.68
C ALA A 663 16.76 8.33 -18.08
N TYR A 664 16.53 9.42 -17.35
CA TYR A 664 15.47 10.38 -17.68
C TYR A 664 15.76 11.11 -19.00
N ASP A 665 17.00 11.55 -19.18
CA ASP A 665 17.43 12.23 -20.43
C ASP A 665 17.29 11.31 -21.65
N TRP A 666 17.59 10.03 -21.47
CA TRP A 666 17.39 9.02 -22.50
C TRP A 666 15.90 8.87 -22.88
N GLU A 667 15.01 8.74 -21.90
CA GLU A 667 13.58 8.48 -22.11
C GLU A 667 12.80 9.72 -22.53
N TYR A 668 13.06 10.89 -21.90
CA TYR A 668 12.24 12.08 -22.03
C TYR A 668 13.01 13.32 -22.51
N GLY A 669 14.34 13.36 -22.29
CA GLY A 669 15.18 14.53 -22.59
C GLY A 669 15.10 15.62 -21.52
N LEU A 670 16.23 15.94 -20.90
CA LEU A 670 16.32 17.08 -19.97
C LEU A 670 16.17 18.43 -20.68
N ASP A 671 16.49 18.46 -21.96
CA ASP A 671 16.27 19.60 -22.87
C ASP A 671 14.91 19.52 -23.62
N GLY A 672 14.07 18.53 -23.29
CA GLY A 672 12.79 18.26 -23.94
C GLY A 672 12.89 17.38 -25.18
N VAL A 673 14.08 16.86 -25.52
CA VAL A 673 14.32 15.97 -26.65
C VAL A 673 14.85 14.62 -26.17
N PRO A 674 14.06 13.52 -26.22
CA PRO A 674 14.50 12.18 -25.80
C PRO A 674 15.74 11.73 -26.56
N LYS A 675 16.80 11.35 -25.87
CA LYS A 675 18.06 10.94 -26.51
C LYS A 675 17.95 9.61 -27.24
N LYS A 676 17.02 8.74 -26.84
CA LYS A 676 16.69 7.49 -27.58
C LYS A 676 16.24 7.73 -29.02
N ASN A 677 15.76 8.94 -29.35
CA ASN A 677 15.31 9.31 -30.69
C ASN A 677 16.41 10.01 -31.53
N VAL A 678 17.54 10.36 -30.92
CA VAL A 678 18.66 10.99 -31.60
C VAL A 678 19.47 9.89 -32.29
N LYS A 679 19.41 9.82 -33.66
CA LYS A 679 20.26 8.90 -34.43
C LYS A 679 21.72 9.17 -34.10
N SER A 680 22.42 8.16 -33.55
CA SER A 680 23.89 8.22 -33.45
C SER A 680 24.49 8.57 -34.82
N PRO A 681 25.47 9.47 -34.92
CA PRO A 681 26.24 9.61 -36.15
C PRO A 681 26.84 8.24 -36.47
N ALA A 682 26.57 7.76 -37.72
CA ALA A 682 26.96 6.43 -38.17
C ALA A 682 28.44 6.14 -37.85
N GLY A 683 28.71 5.17 -36.99
CA GLY A 683 30.07 4.74 -36.74
C GLY A 683 30.38 4.01 -35.44
N GLU A 684 29.45 3.30 -34.79
CA GLU A 684 29.82 2.23 -33.83
C GLU A 684 28.78 1.11 -33.96
N GLN A 685 29.24 -0.05 -34.41
CA GLN A 685 28.45 -1.27 -34.50
C GLN A 685 28.16 -1.75 -33.07
N ASP A 686 26.91 -1.76 -32.67
CA ASP A 686 26.41 -2.48 -31.52
C ASP A 686 26.74 -3.98 -31.71
N THR A 687 27.74 -4.46 -31.02
CA THR A 687 27.89 -5.88 -30.72
C THR A 687 26.84 -6.22 -29.68
N ALA A 688 25.68 -6.66 -30.14
CA ALA A 688 24.67 -7.30 -29.32
C ALA A 688 25.30 -8.55 -28.67
N VAL A 689 25.43 -8.52 -27.35
CA VAL A 689 25.65 -9.73 -26.56
C VAL A 689 24.28 -10.37 -26.35
N GLN A 690 24.10 -11.54 -26.96
CA GLN A 690 23.01 -12.47 -26.76
C GLN A 690 22.92 -12.99 -25.33
#